data_b012e5b4b090eeaf1e03499a1141ce53
#
_entry.id   b012e5b4b090eeaf1e03499a1141ce53
#
_cell.length_a   1.000
_cell.length_b   1.000
_cell.length_c   1.000
_cell.angle_alpha   90.00
_cell.angle_beta   90.00
_cell.angle_gamma   90.00
#
_symmetry.space_group_name_H-M   'P 1'
#
loop_
_entity.id
_entity.type
_entity.pdbx_description
1 polymer ?
#
loop_
_entity_poly.entity_id
_entity_poly.type
_entity_poly.pdbx_seq_one_letter_code
_entity_poly.pdbx_strand_id
1 'polypeptide(L)'
;MELSALIFKKYLTLAFPLLLLLNPVLSGQFQNGLSETYHRSSSNRSGIALGGIGAGSVELRKNGQFYNWSIMNNWPVFTGDPLVVRTFPHNSDNDSYLFFLVRYQVEDEMPGLKLLQINDGLSEAALESITYYYPWLSSVEKIEYNGTFPFVNMAFTDCEMPFEIKLQSYSPFIPHDVKNSSLPGIFFNFSIISHSAKPVKVLLVGTLRNLSGYETTDKFFASESYNKQGFKGFSMSSGGMDSTSGSWGQMGLFSDSPNCSYYIGWEHKHPYYEKLLLSQKFEDIDDTENRNKTTGGKKLAHISGNMDQRCFSSLGFDAELNKGDTLNAGITMAWNFPNLYGAQNEKSANPDKDYTLGYSLTKIQGHYYSNYFKSASEVASYMLENKSDLNKKSQYFLDNFYNSNIEPYVLNQINSQLNTLITSSTLTKSGKFAIREGLTPSQPWGPNATIDVSLYGSATTIALFPELQKNMMRIHKNLQSPKGEINHGISSDLEQTLNGTWGVYHRVDLVPNYIQLTLRDFFWTGDQDFLREMWPSVLKGIEYLLSERDADKDMMPDMDGIMCSYDNFPMYGLASYIQSQWLSAMAMTKEAALILNDQKTLKLASEILEKGSVLMEQKLWNGSYYNLSNDYSGKRGIDPGILTDQIIGQWIVHQAGLGYLFPEEHVSRALESIMEYSYIENFGLRNCSWPQYPELFPIHESDLWVDQANTCWSGVELGFAGLLLYEGKTSDALKIIKTVDDRYKKAGLYWDHQEFGGHYYRPLSAWSIINGYLGLGINNGNFTFDPRIEKDNFRLFFSYGNGTARFNIDKSEISVEVLTGSMHIKSLTVPSKYLSHEKPVVYLNGKKVKTKMVLKDDARMFLFNQEICAGNNSVVSIR
;
A
#
# COMPACT_ATOMS: atom_id res chain seq x y z
N MET A 1 1.45 6.55 63.79
CA MET A 1 0.92 6.20 62.47
C MET A 1 0.41 7.40 61.67
N GLU A 2 0.20 8.55 62.26
CA GLU A 2 -0.25 9.77 61.56
C GLU A 2 0.88 10.67 61.01
N LEU A 3 2.10 10.53 61.49
CA LEU A 3 3.23 11.34 61.06
C LEU A 3 3.87 10.81 59.73
N SER A 4 3.73 9.51 59.43
CA SER A 4 4.23 8.90 58.18
C SER A 4 3.33 9.19 56.97
N ALA A 5 2.03 9.42 57.18
CA ALA A 5 1.08 9.75 56.12
C ALA A 5 1.19 11.20 55.62
N LEU A 6 1.68 12.10 56.46
CA LEU A 6 1.84 13.53 56.08
C LEU A 6 3.11 13.78 55.24
N ILE A 7 4.16 12.96 55.49
CA ILE A 7 5.41 13.07 54.73
C ILE A 7 5.24 12.49 53.31
N PHE A 8 4.50 11.40 53.20
CA PHE A 8 4.23 10.80 51.90
C PHE A 8 3.34 11.69 51.00
N LYS A 9 2.39 12.41 51.59
CA LYS A 9 1.51 13.33 50.86
C LYS A 9 2.23 14.61 50.37
N LYS A 10 3.28 15.04 51.06
CA LYS A 10 4.05 16.25 50.74
C LYS A 10 5.08 16.02 49.64
N TYR A 11 5.59 14.77 49.48
CA TYR A 11 6.49 14.40 48.39
C TYR A 11 5.75 13.99 47.13
N LEU A 12 4.52 13.48 47.22
CA LEU A 12 3.72 13.15 46.01
C LEU A 12 3.16 14.41 45.32
N THR A 13 2.95 15.52 46.04
CA THR A 13 2.44 16.79 45.47
C THR A 13 3.54 17.67 44.90
N LEU A 14 4.82 17.39 45.13
CA LEU A 14 5.94 18.14 44.54
C LEU A 14 6.62 17.40 43.36
N ALA A 15 6.44 16.08 43.26
CA ALA A 15 6.98 15.30 42.12
C ALA A 15 6.07 15.30 40.90
N PHE A 16 4.75 15.52 41.06
CA PHE A 16 3.80 15.49 39.96
C PHE A 16 3.87 16.71 39.02
N PRO A 17 4.18 17.95 39.46
CA PRO A 17 4.33 19.07 38.51
C PRO A 17 5.67 19.09 37.78
N LEU A 18 6.74 18.42 38.28
CA LEU A 18 8.04 18.38 37.61
C LEU A 18 8.10 17.31 36.49
N LEU A 19 7.35 16.21 36.63
CA LEU A 19 7.23 15.20 35.55
C LEU A 19 6.35 15.66 34.38
N LEU A 20 5.42 16.60 34.62
CA LEU A 20 4.57 17.19 33.56
C LEU A 20 5.25 18.35 32.81
N LEU A 21 6.37 18.87 33.30
CA LEU A 21 7.12 19.96 32.64
C LEU A 21 8.30 19.46 31.78
N LEU A 22 8.64 18.19 31.83
CA LEU A 22 9.68 17.57 30.97
C LEU A 22 9.13 16.83 29.76
N ASN A 23 7.81 16.73 29.61
CA ASN A 23 7.15 15.97 28.52
C ASN A 23 6.59 16.77 27.31
N PRO A 24 6.68 18.10 27.18
CA PRO A 24 6.15 18.74 26.01
C PRO A 24 7.11 18.86 24.83
N VAL A 25 8.40 18.46 24.97
CA VAL A 25 9.38 18.72 23.90
C VAL A 25 9.49 17.53 22.90
N LEU A 26 9.11 16.32 23.28
CA LEU A 26 9.19 15.13 22.39
C LEU A 26 7.87 14.81 21.69
N SER A 27 6.71 15.14 22.29
CA SER A 27 5.40 14.88 21.66
C SER A 27 5.06 15.86 20.54
N GLY A 28 5.81 16.95 20.37
CA GLY A 28 5.59 17.94 19.33
C GLY A 28 6.26 17.66 17.99
N GLN A 29 7.17 16.70 17.92
CA GLN A 29 7.95 16.42 16.70
C GLN A 29 7.27 15.43 15.72
N PHE A 30 6.31 14.63 16.16
CA PHE A 30 5.64 13.64 15.33
C PHE A 30 4.13 13.85 15.35
N GLN A 31 3.64 14.82 14.57
CA GLN A 31 2.20 15.11 14.48
C GLN A 31 1.48 14.18 13.46
N ASN A 32 2.21 13.59 12.52
CA ASN A 32 1.66 12.79 11.44
C ASN A 32 1.95 11.29 11.64
N GLY A 33 1.09 10.45 11.09
CA GLY A 33 1.24 9.01 11.16
C GLY A 33 0.79 8.37 12.48
N LEU A 34 1.12 7.12 12.67
CA LEU A 34 0.86 6.36 13.88
C LEU A 34 2.02 6.55 14.86
N SER A 35 1.80 7.26 15.96
CA SER A 35 2.79 7.49 17.03
C SER A 35 2.39 6.72 18.29
N GLU A 36 3.27 5.88 18.77
CA GLU A 36 3.05 5.06 19.97
C GLU A 36 4.35 4.87 20.75
N THR A 37 4.24 4.84 22.09
CA THR A 37 5.28 4.24 22.93
C THR A 37 5.01 2.74 23.00
N TYR A 38 5.99 1.95 22.55
CA TYR A 38 5.84 0.52 22.54
C TYR A 38 5.94 -0.07 23.95
N HIS A 39 4.97 -0.91 24.27
CA HIS A 39 4.92 -1.73 25.46
C HIS A 39 4.71 -3.20 25.07
N ARG A 40 5.27 -4.15 25.82
CA ARG A 40 5.13 -5.59 25.53
C ARG A 40 3.68 -6.09 25.45
N SER A 41 2.75 -5.39 26.08
CA SER A 41 1.31 -5.66 26.00
C SER A 41 0.64 -5.06 24.78
N SER A 42 1.33 -4.22 24.00
CA SER A 42 0.78 -3.59 22.79
C SER A 42 0.67 -4.59 21.66
N SER A 43 -0.41 -4.53 20.90
CA SER A 43 -0.54 -5.33 19.69
C SER A 43 0.48 -4.89 18.63
N ASN A 44 1.30 -5.83 18.16
CA ASN A 44 2.43 -5.60 17.25
C ASN A 44 2.36 -6.56 16.04
N ARG A 45 1.25 -6.50 15.29
CA ARG A 45 0.95 -7.45 14.22
C ARG A 45 1.28 -6.91 12.83
N SER A 46 1.49 -5.61 12.70
CA SER A 46 1.87 -4.97 11.44
C SER A 46 2.82 -3.80 11.65
N GLY A 47 3.58 -3.44 10.62
CA GLY A 47 4.50 -2.32 10.56
C GLY A 47 4.63 -1.76 9.15
N ILE A 48 5.56 -0.83 8.94
CA ILE A 48 5.84 -0.27 7.62
C ILE A 48 6.76 -1.22 6.86
N ALA A 49 6.35 -1.60 5.67
CA ALA A 49 7.17 -2.32 4.71
C ALA A 49 8.21 -1.38 4.08
N LEU A 50 9.47 -1.70 4.26
CA LEU A 50 10.62 -1.01 3.69
C LEU A 50 11.12 -1.81 2.48
N GLY A 51 11.14 -1.19 1.33
CA GLY A 51 11.46 -1.83 0.04
C GLY A 51 10.89 -1.03 -1.12
N GLY A 52 10.82 -1.64 -2.31
CA GLY A 52 10.35 -0.96 -3.51
C GLY A 52 9.19 -1.67 -4.20
N ILE A 53 8.44 -0.93 -5.01
CA ILE A 53 7.36 -1.48 -5.83
C ILE A 53 7.90 -2.63 -6.70
N GLY A 54 7.37 -3.83 -6.51
CA GLY A 54 7.82 -5.03 -7.21
C GLY A 54 9.24 -5.52 -6.87
N ALA A 55 9.93 -4.89 -5.93
CA ALA A 55 11.30 -5.24 -5.56
C ALA A 55 11.39 -6.12 -4.31
N GLY A 56 10.27 -6.30 -3.62
CA GLY A 56 10.21 -6.93 -2.32
C GLY A 56 10.46 -5.96 -1.16
N SER A 57 10.28 -6.47 0.06
CA SER A 57 10.31 -5.63 1.26
C SER A 57 10.67 -6.39 2.53
N VAL A 58 10.91 -5.62 3.58
CA VAL A 58 11.04 -6.06 4.96
C VAL A 58 10.20 -5.14 5.84
N GLU A 59 9.43 -5.68 6.74
CA GLU A 59 8.53 -4.91 7.60
C GLU A 59 9.21 -4.55 8.93
N LEU A 60 9.30 -3.24 9.21
CA LEU A 60 9.81 -2.74 10.50
C LEU A 60 8.64 -2.43 11.44
N ARG A 61 8.57 -3.14 12.56
CA ARG A 61 7.51 -2.98 13.56
C ARG A 61 7.93 -2.15 14.76
N LYS A 62 6.93 -1.81 15.59
CA LYS A 62 7.04 -0.92 16.75
C LYS A 62 8.06 -1.38 17.81
N ASN A 63 8.32 -2.68 17.87
CA ASN A 63 9.30 -3.28 18.79
C ASN A 63 10.76 -3.22 18.29
N GLY A 64 11.01 -2.59 17.15
CA GLY A 64 12.34 -2.48 16.55
C GLY A 64 12.82 -3.72 15.80
N GLN A 65 11.96 -4.74 15.68
CA GLN A 65 12.29 -5.98 14.95
C GLN A 65 11.78 -5.95 13.51
N PHE A 66 12.41 -6.77 12.67
CA PHE A 66 12.13 -6.91 11.25
C PHE A 66 11.36 -8.21 10.96
N TYR A 67 10.26 -8.07 10.22
CA TYR A 67 9.31 -9.15 9.95
C TYR A 67 9.00 -9.24 8.45
N ASN A 68 8.26 -10.27 8.06
CA ASN A 68 7.71 -10.44 6.72
C ASN A 68 8.73 -10.18 5.60
N TRP A 69 9.84 -10.93 5.65
CA TRP A 69 10.93 -10.83 4.70
C TRP A 69 10.51 -11.34 3.33
N SER A 70 10.36 -10.46 2.37
CA SER A 70 10.02 -10.79 0.99
C SER A 70 11.00 -10.18 -0.02
N ILE A 71 12.28 -10.03 0.36
CA ILE A 71 13.30 -9.35 -0.47
C ILE A 71 13.54 -10.03 -1.82
N MET A 72 13.25 -11.31 -1.95
CA MET A 72 13.31 -12.02 -3.24
C MET A 72 12.06 -11.77 -4.07
N ASN A 73 10.97 -11.37 -3.45
CA ASN A 73 9.65 -11.09 -4.05
C ASN A 73 9.20 -12.17 -5.06
N ASN A 74 9.46 -13.42 -4.74
CA ASN A 74 9.31 -14.56 -5.64
C ASN A 74 8.28 -15.53 -5.09
N TRP A 75 7.06 -15.05 -4.94
CA TRP A 75 5.97 -15.72 -4.27
C TRP A 75 5.74 -17.17 -4.69
N PRO A 76 5.71 -17.52 -5.99
CA PRO A 76 5.43 -18.89 -6.37
C PRO A 76 6.53 -19.89 -5.95
N VAL A 77 7.75 -19.41 -5.77
CA VAL A 77 8.90 -20.24 -5.38
C VAL A 77 8.96 -20.45 -3.88
N PHE A 78 8.56 -19.43 -3.12
CA PHE A 78 8.62 -19.41 -1.66
C PHE A 78 7.25 -19.60 -0.98
N THR A 79 6.34 -20.28 -1.65
CA THR A 79 5.01 -20.55 -1.11
C THR A 79 5.09 -21.37 0.18
N GLY A 80 4.45 -20.82 1.22
CA GLY A 80 4.48 -21.40 2.56
C GLY A 80 5.81 -21.22 3.30
N ASP A 81 6.78 -20.57 2.67
CA ASP A 81 8.04 -20.22 3.31
C ASP A 81 7.82 -19.02 4.23
N PRO A 82 8.36 -19.08 5.45
CA PRO A 82 8.35 -17.94 6.37
C PRO A 82 8.99 -16.68 5.83
N LEU A 83 9.85 -16.74 4.82
CA LEU A 83 10.44 -15.56 4.16
C LEU A 83 9.42 -14.66 3.48
N VAL A 84 8.23 -15.18 3.16
CA VAL A 84 7.28 -14.46 2.31
C VAL A 84 6.19 -13.76 3.11
N VAL A 85 5.61 -14.45 4.09
CA VAL A 85 4.40 -13.96 4.77
C VAL A 85 4.52 -13.99 6.28
N ARG A 86 5.48 -14.74 6.80
CA ARG A 86 5.56 -14.97 8.24
C ARG A 86 6.56 -14.07 8.90
N THR A 87 6.18 -13.66 10.07
CA THR A 87 7.07 -13.14 11.08
C THR A 87 8.23 -14.09 11.27
N PHE A 88 9.41 -13.62 10.99
CA PHE A 88 10.56 -14.46 11.15
C PHE A 88 11.13 -14.45 12.51
N PRO A 89 11.77 -15.61 12.67
CA PRO A 89 11.46 -16.48 13.73
C PRO A 89 12.11 -15.94 14.94
N HIS A 90 11.43 -16.15 15.71
CA HIS A 90 11.67 -16.62 16.98
C HIS A 90 12.86 -17.53 17.02
N ASN A 91 14.04 -17.01 16.82
CA ASN A 91 15.18 -17.67 17.36
C ASN A 91 15.10 -17.52 18.85
N SER A 92 15.29 -18.62 19.54
CA SER A 92 15.67 -18.66 20.95
C SER A 92 16.74 -17.63 21.34
N ASP A 93 17.31 -16.92 20.41
CA ASP A 93 18.45 -16.02 20.55
C ASP A 93 18.12 -14.54 20.39
N ASN A 94 16.86 -14.14 20.31
CA ASN A 94 16.38 -12.76 20.28
C ASN A 94 16.82 -11.85 19.14
N ASP A 95 17.50 -12.34 18.14
CA ASP A 95 17.89 -11.58 16.99
C ASP A 95 17.08 -11.99 15.76
N SER A 96 16.84 -11.04 14.91
CA SER A 96 16.25 -11.25 13.59
C SER A 96 17.36 -11.41 12.54
N TYR A 97 16.99 -11.50 11.26
CA TYR A 97 17.96 -11.52 10.17
C TYR A 97 18.69 -10.20 9.98
N LEU A 98 18.09 -9.12 10.40
CA LEU A 98 18.69 -7.81 10.53
C LEU A 98 18.40 -7.32 11.94
N PHE A 99 19.45 -6.89 12.66
CA PHE A 99 19.30 -6.27 13.97
C PHE A 99 20.37 -5.22 14.20
N PHE A 100 20.06 -4.29 15.08
CA PHE A 100 20.97 -3.23 15.51
C PHE A 100 21.24 -3.35 17.00
N LEU A 101 22.45 -3.02 17.38
CA LEU A 101 22.85 -2.94 18.78
C LEU A 101 23.84 -1.80 19.00
N VAL A 102 23.98 -1.38 20.24
CA VAL A 102 24.99 -0.41 20.67
C VAL A 102 25.82 -0.98 21.81
N ARG A 103 27.12 -0.90 21.65
CA ARG A 103 28.09 -1.08 22.72
C ARG A 103 28.51 0.32 23.20
N TYR A 104 28.56 0.52 24.51
CA TYR A 104 28.99 1.79 25.10
C TYR A 104 29.85 1.59 26.32
N GLN A 105 30.69 2.58 26.65
CA GLN A 105 31.53 2.58 27.82
C GLN A 105 31.78 4.03 28.26
N VAL A 106 31.47 4.34 29.53
CA VAL A 106 31.73 5.63 30.16
C VAL A 106 33.09 5.54 30.81
N GLU A 107 34.06 6.31 30.33
CA GLU A 107 35.45 6.27 30.84
C GLU A 107 35.98 4.83 31.02
N ASP A 108 36.35 4.47 32.28
CA ASP A 108 36.87 3.15 32.68
C ASP A 108 35.81 2.24 33.27
N GLU A 109 34.51 2.59 33.17
CA GLU A 109 33.41 1.75 33.66
C GLU A 109 33.27 0.49 32.79
N MET A 110 32.54 -0.50 33.30
CA MET A 110 32.25 -1.72 32.54
C MET A 110 31.42 -1.35 31.29
N PRO A 111 31.75 -1.93 30.12
CA PRO A 111 30.97 -1.68 28.94
C PRO A 111 29.56 -2.28 29.01
N GLY A 112 28.58 -1.56 28.49
CA GLY A 112 27.22 -2.04 28.26
C GLY A 112 26.99 -2.45 26.81
N LEU A 113 26.05 -3.37 26.61
CA LEU A 113 25.64 -3.85 25.29
C LEU A 113 24.11 -3.94 25.23
N LYS A 114 23.46 -3.17 24.36
CA LYS A 114 22.01 -3.11 24.21
C LYS A 114 21.57 -3.41 22.79
N LEU A 115 20.60 -4.30 22.65
CA LEU A 115 19.85 -4.51 21.40
C LEU A 115 18.83 -3.37 21.22
N LEU A 116 18.77 -2.77 20.03
CA LEU A 116 17.83 -1.70 19.70
C LEU A 116 16.48 -2.29 19.29
N GLN A 117 15.94 -3.13 20.15
CA GLN A 117 14.65 -3.79 19.99
C GLN A 117 14.08 -4.21 21.35
N ILE A 118 12.78 -4.48 21.37
CA ILE A 118 12.12 -5.14 22.50
C ILE A 118 11.57 -6.45 21.98
N ASN A 119 11.98 -7.57 22.60
CA ASN A 119 11.61 -8.89 22.12
C ASN A 119 10.18 -9.23 22.54
N ASP A 120 9.33 -9.44 21.55
CA ASP A 120 7.95 -9.87 21.72
C ASP A 120 7.81 -11.37 21.54
N GLY A 121 6.86 -11.93 22.27
CA GLY A 121 6.40 -13.30 22.05
C GLY A 121 7.45 -14.36 22.33
N LEU A 122 8.54 -14.01 23.02
CA LEU A 122 9.44 -15.02 23.57
C LEU A 122 8.73 -15.76 24.69
N SER A 123 8.77 -17.08 24.65
CA SER A 123 8.43 -17.90 25.82
C SER A 123 9.32 -17.50 26.99
N GLU A 124 8.84 -17.68 28.20
CA GLU A 124 9.68 -17.50 29.40
C GLU A 124 10.99 -18.28 29.30
N ALA A 125 10.96 -19.49 28.75
CA ALA A 125 12.14 -20.29 28.45
C ALA A 125 13.16 -19.59 27.52
N ALA A 126 12.71 -18.83 26.54
CA ALA A 126 13.60 -18.08 25.65
C ALA A 126 14.21 -16.84 26.34
N LEU A 127 13.47 -16.21 27.25
CA LEU A 127 14.01 -15.15 28.11
C LEU A 127 15.08 -15.70 29.07
N GLU A 128 14.84 -16.86 29.63
CA GLU A 128 15.82 -17.57 30.48
C GLU A 128 17.09 -17.90 29.69
N SER A 129 16.96 -18.29 28.44
CA SER A 129 18.09 -18.58 27.56
C SER A 129 19.02 -17.38 27.40
N ILE A 130 18.49 -16.16 27.23
CA ILE A 130 19.30 -14.93 27.12
C ILE A 130 20.04 -14.66 28.42
N THR A 131 19.35 -14.71 29.56
CA THR A 131 19.95 -14.50 30.86
C THR A 131 21.07 -15.52 31.15
N TYR A 132 20.93 -16.73 30.64
CA TYR A 132 21.93 -17.78 30.82
C TYR A 132 23.13 -17.67 29.87
N TYR A 133 22.87 -17.47 28.55
CA TYR A 133 23.92 -17.48 27.53
C TYR A 133 24.60 -16.14 27.35
N TYR A 134 23.87 -15.03 27.48
CA TYR A 134 24.37 -13.68 27.22
C TYR A 134 23.93 -12.70 28.32
N PRO A 135 24.39 -12.87 29.56
CA PRO A 135 23.93 -12.05 30.70
C PRO A 135 24.32 -10.56 30.60
N TRP A 136 25.25 -10.23 29.68
CA TRP A 136 25.71 -8.87 29.40
C TRP A 136 24.96 -8.22 28.22
N LEU A 137 24.04 -8.95 27.58
CA LEU A 137 23.25 -8.44 26.44
C LEU A 137 21.80 -8.30 26.86
N SER A 138 21.24 -7.12 26.70
CA SER A 138 19.83 -6.87 26.96
C SER A 138 19.21 -6.00 25.86
N SER A 139 17.88 -6.05 25.78
CA SER A 139 17.12 -5.11 24.95
C SER A 139 17.01 -3.76 25.63
N VAL A 140 16.75 -2.72 24.86
CA VAL A 140 16.38 -1.40 25.39
C VAL A 140 15.05 -1.47 26.15
N GLU A 141 14.85 -0.55 27.12
CA GLU A 141 13.65 -0.52 27.96
C GLU A 141 12.43 0.08 27.23
N LYS A 142 12.67 1.08 26.37
CA LYS A 142 11.60 1.86 25.75
C LYS A 142 11.90 2.19 24.31
N ILE A 143 10.88 2.07 23.48
CA ILE A 143 10.89 2.51 22.08
C ILE A 143 9.71 3.45 21.87
N GLU A 144 9.97 4.65 21.37
CA GLU A 144 8.97 5.52 20.78
C GLU A 144 8.98 5.32 19.28
N TYR A 145 7.83 4.97 18.71
CA TYR A 145 7.66 4.66 17.29
C TYR A 145 6.73 5.68 16.64
N ASN A 146 7.13 6.19 15.51
CA ASN A 146 6.28 6.94 14.60
C ASN A 146 6.41 6.38 13.19
N GLY A 147 5.32 5.78 12.69
CA GLY A 147 5.21 5.29 11.33
C GLY A 147 4.38 6.23 10.48
N THR A 148 4.98 6.75 9.42
CA THR A 148 4.32 7.60 8.40
C THR A 148 4.90 7.19 7.05
N PHE A 149 4.22 6.23 6.39
CA PHE A 149 4.74 5.66 5.15
C PHE A 149 5.22 6.74 4.17
N PRO A 150 6.44 6.66 3.59
CA PRO A 150 7.37 5.53 3.63
C PRO A 150 8.42 5.60 4.77
N PHE A 151 8.25 6.47 5.76
CA PHE A 151 9.21 6.70 6.84
C PHE A 151 8.79 6.01 8.14
N VAL A 152 9.79 5.45 8.82
CA VAL A 152 9.70 5.02 10.21
C VAL A 152 10.71 5.83 11.02
N ASN A 153 10.23 6.51 12.06
CA ASN A 153 11.07 7.20 13.03
C ASN A 153 10.96 6.49 14.37
N MET A 154 12.10 6.22 15.01
CA MET A 154 12.15 5.57 16.31
C MET A 154 13.11 6.30 17.24
N ALA A 155 12.77 6.33 18.53
CA ALA A 155 13.70 6.74 19.59
C ALA A 155 13.83 5.58 20.60
N PHE A 156 15.08 5.25 20.91
CA PHE A 156 15.44 4.17 21.83
C PHE A 156 16.01 4.77 23.09
N THR A 157 15.44 4.43 24.24
CA THR A 157 15.90 4.90 25.54
C THR A 157 16.01 3.75 26.53
N ASP A 158 16.97 3.89 27.45
CA ASP A 158 17.24 2.92 28.51
C ASP A 158 17.90 3.67 29.67
N CYS A 159 17.57 3.31 30.92
CA CYS A 159 18.10 4.00 32.09
C CYS A 159 19.62 3.82 32.28
N GLU A 160 20.20 2.77 31.72
CA GLU A 160 21.64 2.49 31.75
C GLU A 160 22.39 3.22 30.62
N MET A 161 21.70 3.72 29.59
CA MET A 161 22.32 4.43 28.47
C MET A 161 22.42 5.93 28.76
N PRO A 162 23.63 6.51 28.82
CA PRO A 162 23.81 7.95 29.02
C PRO A 162 23.63 8.79 27.75
N PHE A 163 22.88 8.31 26.77
CA PHE A 163 22.58 8.92 25.49
C PHE A 163 21.23 8.46 24.97
N GLU A 164 20.66 9.23 24.06
CA GLU A 164 19.49 8.88 23.27
C GLU A 164 19.91 8.39 21.88
N ILE A 165 19.21 7.37 21.33
CA ILE A 165 19.40 6.92 19.96
C ILE A 165 18.12 7.20 19.18
N LYS A 166 18.26 7.87 18.03
CA LYS A 166 17.18 8.05 17.07
C LYS A 166 17.50 7.29 15.79
N LEU A 167 16.48 6.70 15.18
CA LEU A 167 16.53 6.06 13.88
C LEU A 167 15.46 6.67 12.98
N GLN A 168 15.84 7.12 11.79
CA GLN A 168 14.92 7.29 10.67
C GLN A 168 15.22 6.22 9.63
N SER A 169 14.24 5.39 9.33
CA SER A 169 14.33 4.37 8.27
C SER A 169 13.32 4.65 7.17
N TYR A 170 13.71 4.47 5.91
CA TYR A 170 12.79 4.61 4.78
C TYR A 170 13.34 3.91 3.53
N SER A 171 12.41 3.61 2.61
CA SER A 171 12.73 3.33 1.20
C SER A 171 12.12 4.42 0.34
N PRO A 172 12.75 4.83 -0.78
CA PRO A 172 12.21 5.90 -1.60
C PRO A 172 10.82 5.56 -2.15
N PHE A 173 9.87 6.48 -1.97
CA PHE A 173 8.54 6.41 -2.55
C PHE A 173 8.21 7.77 -3.15
N ILE A 174 8.22 7.84 -4.48
CA ILE A 174 8.11 9.08 -5.24
C ILE A 174 7.02 8.88 -6.29
N PRO A 175 5.81 9.46 -6.09
CA PRO A 175 4.74 9.37 -7.08
C PRO A 175 5.22 9.73 -8.49
N HIS A 176 4.77 8.98 -9.48
CA HIS A 176 5.15 9.09 -10.90
C HIS A 176 6.61 8.73 -11.25
N ASP A 177 7.43 8.33 -10.28
CA ASP A 177 8.82 7.87 -10.50
C ASP A 177 8.95 6.38 -10.18
N VAL A 178 8.59 5.54 -11.15
CA VAL A 178 8.60 4.07 -10.99
C VAL A 178 10.01 3.55 -10.69
N LYS A 179 11.06 4.07 -11.36
CA LYS A 179 12.44 3.60 -11.16
C LYS A 179 12.88 3.77 -9.71
N ASN A 180 12.73 4.97 -9.17
CA ASN A 180 13.20 5.27 -7.81
C ASN A 180 12.29 4.69 -6.73
N SER A 181 10.99 4.51 -7.02
CA SER A 181 10.06 3.81 -6.11
C SER A 181 10.16 2.28 -6.17
N SER A 182 10.99 1.72 -7.08
CA SER A 182 11.23 0.27 -7.23
C SER A 182 12.64 -0.14 -6.82
N LEU A 183 13.35 0.69 -6.06
CA LEU A 183 14.71 0.38 -5.62
C LEU A 183 14.70 -0.75 -4.57
N PRO A 184 15.52 -1.81 -4.75
CA PRO A 184 15.63 -2.91 -3.80
C PRO A 184 16.57 -2.55 -2.66
N GLY A 185 16.14 -1.62 -1.78
CA GLY A 185 17.00 -1.20 -0.67
C GLY A 185 16.31 -0.28 0.34
N ILE A 186 16.96 -0.11 1.47
CA ILE A 186 16.46 0.59 2.66
C ILE A 186 17.57 1.49 3.21
N PHE A 187 17.21 2.70 3.59
CA PHE A 187 18.07 3.61 4.36
C PHE A 187 17.75 3.52 5.86
N PHE A 188 18.78 3.42 6.68
CA PHE A 188 18.74 3.52 8.14
C PHE A 188 19.68 4.65 8.57
N ASN A 189 19.13 5.76 9.03
CA ASN A 189 19.88 6.93 9.49
C ASN A 189 19.78 7.00 11.01
N PHE A 190 20.89 6.75 11.68
CA PHE A 190 20.99 6.81 13.14
C PHE A 190 21.60 8.13 13.60
N SER A 191 21.15 8.59 14.76
CA SER A 191 21.74 9.72 15.50
C SER A 191 21.82 9.34 16.97
N ILE A 192 23.04 9.33 17.54
CA ILE A 192 23.28 9.05 18.96
C ILE A 192 23.73 10.35 19.61
N ILE A 193 22.96 10.86 20.57
CA ILE A 193 23.15 12.14 21.24
C ILE A 193 23.55 11.91 22.69
N SER A 194 24.79 12.27 23.07
CA SER A 194 25.29 12.04 24.42
C SER A 194 24.73 13.07 25.42
N HIS A 195 24.27 12.58 26.54
CA HIS A 195 23.84 13.35 27.72
C HIS A 195 24.81 13.20 28.90
N SER A 196 25.81 12.34 28.76
CA SER A 196 26.79 12.04 29.79
C SER A 196 27.64 13.24 30.18
N ALA A 197 27.87 13.41 31.47
CA ALA A 197 28.83 14.40 31.94
C ALA A 197 30.33 14.04 31.69
N LYS A 198 30.57 12.74 31.41
CA LYS A 198 31.87 12.14 31.10
C LYS A 198 31.91 11.64 29.68
N PRO A 199 33.11 11.55 29.06
CA PRO A 199 33.23 10.96 27.72
C PRO A 199 32.66 9.53 27.66
N VAL A 200 31.92 9.24 26.60
CA VAL A 200 31.33 7.91 26.31
C VAL A 200 31.89 7.40 24.99
N LYS A 201 32.51 6.24 25.01
CA LYS A 201 32.89 5.52 23.80
C LYS A 201 31.69 4.69 23.36
N VAL A 202 31.22 4.89 22.14
CA VAL A 202 30.10 4.18 21.54
C VAL A 202 30.54 3.42 20.30
N LEU A 203 29.93 2.24 20.08
CA LEU A 203 30.00 1.48 18.83
C LEU A 203 28.60 1.05 18.47
N LEU A 204 28.00 1.71 17.47
CA LEU A 204 26.74 1.29 16.87
C LEU A 204 27.01 0.18 15.86
N VAL A 205 26.23 -0.88 15.90
CA VAL A 205 26.44 -2.04 15.01
C VAL A 205 25.12 -2.40 14.32
N GLY A 206 25.19 -2.59 13.00
CA GLY A 206 24.16 -3.22 12.20
C GLY A 206 24.63 -4.59 11.71
N THR A 207 23.86 -5.63 11.99
CA THR A 207 24.18 -7.01 11.63
C THR A 207 23.15 -7.57 10.68
N LEU A 208 23.59 -8.22 9.60
CA LEU A 208 22.76 -8.82 8.58
C LEU A 208 23.12 -10.28 8.40
N ARG A 209 22.09 -11.14 8.31
CA ARG A 209 22.23 -12.54 7.95
C ARG A 209 22.13 -12.70 6.44
N ASN A 210 22.95 -13.59 5.88
CA ASN A 210 22.90 -13.96 4.47
C ASN A 210 21.68 -14.85 4.18
N LEU A 211 20.74 -14.35 3.41
CA LEU A 211 19.54 -15.09 2.96
C LEU A 211 19.64 -15.59 1.52
N SER A 212 20.75 -15.34 0.82
CA SER A 212 20.94 -15.86 -0.53
C SER A 212 20.97 -17.40 -0.52
N GLY A 213 20.22 -18.00 -1.44
CA GLY A 213 20.09 -19.46 -1.53
C GLY A 213 19.38 -20.10 -0.34
N TYR A 214 18.46 -19.38 0.26
CA TYR A 214 17.74 -19.81 1.46
C TYR A 214 17.14 -21.21 1.38
N GLU A 215 16.51 -21.57 0.27
CA GLU A 215 15.89 -22.87 0.01
C GLU A 215 16.88 -23.97 -0.40
N THR A 216 18.13 -23.62 -0.65
CA THR A 216 19.12 -24.56 -1.16
C THR A 216 19.95 -25.16 -0.03
N THR A 217 20.06 -26.47 0.02
CA THR A 217 20.82 -27.20 1.04
C THR A 217 22.30 -27.32 0.69
N ASP A 218 22.63 -27.52 -0.59
CA ASP A 218 24.00 -27.70 -1.09
C ASP A 218 24.61 -26.36 -1.52
N LYS A 219 24.88 -25.51 -0.55
CA LYS A 219 25.46 -24.18 -0.79
C LYS A 219 26.57 -23.87 0.20
N PHE A 220 27.35 -22.87 -0.15
CA PHE A 220 28.27 -22.22 0.80
C PHE A 220 28.01 -20.72 0.80
N PHE A 221 28.10 -20.11 1.98
CA PHE A 221 27.98 -18.66 2.11
C PHE A 221 29.27 -17.95 1.72
N ALA A 222 29.16 -16.87 0.99
CA ALA A 222 30.23 -15.96 0.64
C ALA A 222 29.91 -14.56 1.17
N SER A 223 30.91 -13.91 1.73
CA SER A 223 30.84 -12.50 2.13
C SER A 223 32.08 -11.81 1.58
N GLU A 224 31.90 -10.66 0.97
CA GLU A 224 32.95 -9.87 0.37
C GLU A 224 32.91 -8.45 0.91
N SER A 225 34.06 -7.92 1.32
CA SER A 225 34.16 -6.51 1.72
C SER A 225 34.04 -5.60 0.51
N TYR A 226 33.43 -4.46 0.72
CA TYR A 226 33.29 -3.41 -0.28
C TYR A 226 33.93 -2.12 0.24
N ASN A 227 34.90 -1.57 -0.49
CA ASN A 227 35.53 -0.30 -0.17
C ASN A 227 35.91 0.41 -1.47
N LYS A 228 34.95 1.12 -2.06
CA LYS A 228 35.12 1.80 -3.35
C LYS A 228 34.30 3.10 -3.36
N GLN A 229 34.81 4.10 -4.09
CA GLN A 229 34.07 5.35 -4.36
C GLN A 229 33.62 6.12 -3.10
N GLY A 230 34.38 5.97 -1.99
CA GLY A 230 33.98 6.60 -0.72
C GLY A 230 32.90 5.87 0.06
N PHE A 231 32.44 4.71 -0.43
CA PHE A 231 31.50 3.84 0.26
C PHE A 231 32.20 2.61 0.82
N LYS A 232 31.80 2.20 2.00
CA LYS A 232 32.33 1.03 2.71
C LYS A 232 31.20 0.13 3.13
N GLY A 233 31.44 -1.19 3.12
CA GLY A 233 30.43 -2.17 3.52
C GLY A 233 30.80 -3.59 3.14
N PHE A 234 29.78 -4.41 2.94
CA PHE A 234 29.94 -5.78 2.49
C PHE A 234 28.77 -6.23 1.63
N SER A 235 29.04 -7.16 0.74
CA SER A 235 28.01 -7.95 0.04
C SER A 235 28.09 -9.41 0.42
N MET A 236 26.93 -10.07 0.47
CA MET A 236 26.79 -11.48 0.77
C MET A 236 26.07 -12.18 -0.36
N SER A 237 26.52 -13.38 -0.70
CA SER A 237 25.93 -14.24 -1.71
C SER A 237 26.07 -15.72 -1.29
N SER A 238 25.55 -16.64 -2.11
CA SER A 238 25.77 -18.07 -1.91
C SER A 238 26.29 -18.70 -3.20
N GLY A 239 27.34 -19.48 -3.07
CA GLY A 239 27.90 -20.27 -4.17
C GLY A 239 27.45 -21.73 -4.09
N GLY A 240 27.73 -22.50 -5.17
CA GLY A 240 27.38 -23.92 -5.26
C GLY A 240 25.92 -24.20 -5.59
N MET A 241 25.11 -23.17 -5.84
CA MET A 241 23.71 -23.29 -6.19
C MET A 241 23.46 -22.94 -7.67
N ASP A 242 22.28 -23.32 -8.16
CA ASP A 242 21.84 -22.98 -9.52
C ASP A 242 21.61 -21.46 -9.64
N SER A 243 22.25 -20.85 -10.62
CA SER A 243 22.12 -19.43 -10.91
C SER A 243 20.72 -19.02 -11.40
N THR A 244 19.88 -19.97 -11.76
CA THR A 244 18.48 -19.72 -12.10
C THR A 244 17.55 -19.79 -10.90
N SER A 245 18.01 -20.20 -9.72
CA SER A 245 17.18 -20.22 -8.51
C SER A 245 16.60 -18.84 -8.18
N GLY A 246 15.38 -18.82 -7.64
CA GLY A 246 14.71 -17.57 -7.21
C GLY A 246 15.41 -16.85 -6.07
N SER A 247 16.18 -17.56 -5.26
CA SER A 247 17.00 -16.99 -4.18
C SER A 247 18.47 -16.77 -4.56
N TRP A 248 18.84 -17.05 -5.81
CA TRP A 248 20.16 -16.71 -6.30
C TRP A 248 20.31 -15.20 -6.44
N GLY A 249 21.27 -14.62 -5.73
CA GLY A 249 21.46 -13.18 -5.73
C GLY A 249 22.39 -12.74 -4.61
N GLN A 250 22.33 -11.45 -4.33
CA GLN A 250 23.19 -10.76 -3.36
C GLN A 250 22.38 -9.85 -2.46
N MET A 251 22.87 -9.66 -1.24
CA MET A 251 22.40 -8.66 -0.29
C MET A 251 23.55 -8.12 0.54
N GLY A 252 23.42 -6.94 1.13
CA GLY A 252 24.50 -6.38 1.92
C GLY A 252 24.14 -5.12 2.67
N LEU A 253 25.07 -4.67 3.53
CA LEU A 253 25.01 -3.38 4.19
C LEU A 253 26.17 -2.51 3.71
N PHE A 254 25.88 -1.23 3.47
CA PHE A 254 26.81 -0.25 2.92
C PHE A 254 26.66 1.09 3.64
N SER A 255 27.70 1.89 3.64
CA SER A 255 27.69 3.20 4.29
C SER A 255 28.60 4.20 3.58
N ASP A 256 28.23 5.47 3.62
CA ASP A 256 29.04 6.63 3.26
C ASP A 256 29.70 7.31 4.48
N SER A 257 29.51 6.75 5.68
CA SER A 257 30.04 7.32 6.91
C SER A 257 31.55 7.04 7.05
N PRO A 258 32.36 8.05 7.39
CA PRO A 258 33.80 7.87 7.48
C PRO A 258 34.26 6.94 8.62
N ASN A 259 33.47 6.83 9.69
CA ASN A 259 33.78 6.02 10.87
C ASN A 259 33.26 4.58 10.71
N CYS A 260 32.97 4.14 9.49
CA CYS A 260 32.46 2.80 9.22
C CYS A 260 33.58 1.78 9.23
N SER A 261 33.40 0.68 9.96
CA SER A 261 34.22 -0.52 9.96
C SER A 261 33.37 -1.75 9.77
N TYR A 262 33.94 -2.90 9.40
CA TYR A 262 33.18 -4.12 9.20
C TYR A 262 33.79 -5.33 9.94
N TYR A 263 32.91 -6.30 10.22
CA TYR A 263 33.28 -7.65 10.62
C TYR A 263 32.46 -8.62 9.77
N ILE A 264 33.06 -9.28 8.81
CA ILE A 264 32.38 -10.13 7.83
C ILE A 264 32.67 -11.60 8.05
N GLY A 265 31.69 -12.45 7.74
CA GLY A 265 31.83 -13.89 7.73
C GLY A 265 31.93 -14.55 9.10
N TRP A 266 31.42 -13.91 10.16
CA TRP A 266 31.46 -14.51 11.49
C TRP A 266 30.43 -15.64 11.66
N GLU A 267 30.73 -16.52 12.60
CA GLU A 267 30.17 -17.86 12.66
C GLU A 267 29.20 -18.10 13.79
N HIS A 268 29.59 -17.67 14.98
CA HIS A 268 28.85 -17.97 16.21
C HIS A 268 28.49 -16.71 16.98
N LYS A 269 27.27 -16.62 17.45
CA LYS A 269 26.78 -15.48 18.21
C LYS A 269 27.51 -15.27 19.52
N HIS A 270 27.82 -16.32 20.25
CA HIS A 270 28.47 -16.20 21.55
C HIS A 270 29.86 -15.55 21.45
N PRO A 271 30.81 -16.06 20.65
CA PRO A 271 32.10 -15.36 20.43
C PRO A 271 31.95 -13.95 19.85
N TYR A 272 30.91 -13.73 19.02
CA TYR A 272 30.63 -12.43 18.45
C TYR A 272 30.23 -11.41 19.51
N TYR A 273 29.28 -11.73 20.38
CA TYR A 273 28.85 -10.84 21.46
C TYR A 273 29.91 -10.62 22.53
N GLU A 274 30.72 -11.65 22.85
CA GLU A 274 31.88 -11.51 23.71
C GLU A 274 32.92 -10.54 23.12
N LYS A 275 33.22 -10.70 21.83
CA LYS A 275 34.11 -9.80 21.08
C LYS A 275 33.59 -8.37 21.08
N LEU A 276 32.30 -8.15 20.85
CA LEU A 276 31.69 -6.82 20.89
C LEU A 276 31.80 -6.18 22.27
N LEU A 277 31.61 -6.93 23.35
CA LEU A 277 31.76 -6.41 24.70
C LEU A 277 33.16 -5.85 24.93
N LEU A 278 34.18 -6.56 24.41
CA LEU A 278 35.59 -6.22 24.60
C LEU A 278 36.14 -5.20 23.58
N SER A 279 35.52 -5.10 22.41
CA SER A 279 36.03 -4.29 21.30
C SER A 279 35.38 -2.89 21.26
N GLN A 280 36.16 -1.88 20.94
CA GLN A 280 35.67 -0.50 20.71
C GLN A 280 35.34 -0.23 19.23
N LYS A 281 35.87 -1.03 18.33
CA LYS A 281 35.66 -0.98 16.85
C LYS A 281 35.95 -2.34 16.22
N PHE A 282 35.61 -2.54 14.94
CA PHE A 282 35.86 -3.82 14.26
C PHE A 282 37.24 -3.93 13.60
N GLU A 283 37.90 -2.87 13.24
CA GLU A 283 39.20 -2.88 12.54
C GLU A 283 39.21 -3.63 11.19
N ASP A 284 38.05 -3.62 10.49
CA ASP A 284 37.84 -4.27 9.18
C ASP A 284 38.21 -5.77 9.19
N ILE A 285 37.58 -6.53 10.06
CA ILE A 285 37.84 -7.95 10.26
C ILE A 285 37.18 -8.76 9.14
N ASP A 286 37.97 -9.61 8.49
CA ASP A 286 37.51 -10.61 7.54
C ASP A 286 37.80 -12.03 8.06
N ASP A 287 36.73 -12.69 8.53
CA ASP A 287 36.82 -14.07 9.00
C ASP A 287 36.52 -15.09 7.89
N THR A 288 36.27 -14.66 6.66
CA THR A 288 35.97 -15.56 5.55
C THR A 288 37.11 -16.54 5.24
N GLU A 289 38.36 -16.13 5.39
CA GLU A 289 39.54 -17.01 5.21
C GLU A 289 39.70 -18.07 6.31
N ASN A 290 39.22 -17.81 7.52
CA ASN A 290 39.27 -18.76 8.62
C ASN A 290 38.38 -19.97 8.41
N ARG A 291 37.37 -19.89 7.55
CA ARG A 291 36.52 -21.01 7.14
C ARG A 291 37.32 -22.18 6.60
N ASN A 292 38.35 -21.92 5.80
CA ASN A 292 39.15 -22.97 5.19
C ASN A 292 40.09 -23.66 6.18
N LYS A 293 40.39 -23.02 7.31
CA LYS A 293 41.30 -23.56 8.33
C LYS A 293 40.59 -24.43 9.36
N THR A 294 39.37 -24.07 9.76
CA THR A 294 38.59 -24.80 10.79
C THR A 294 37.84 -26.01 10.24
N THR A 295 37.48 -26.02 8.98
CA THR A 295 36.66 -27.10 8.38
C THR A 295 37.44 -28.07 7.52
N GLY A 296 38.76 -27.85 7.32
CA GLY A 296 39.61 -28.73 6.50
C GLY A 296 39.10 -28.90 5.07
N GLY A 297 38.41 -27.91 4.49
CA GLY A 297 37.89 -27.99 3.14
C GLY A 297 36.72 -28.98 2.97
N LYS A 298 36.18 -29.54 4.04
CA LYS A 298 34.98 -30.39 3.94
C LYS A 298 33.75 -29.51 3.73
N LYS A 299 32.95 -29.79 2.69
CA LYS A 299 31.56 -29.34 2.59
C LYS A 299 30.91 -29.63 3.95
N LEU A 300 30.37 -28.63 4.61
CA LEU A 300 29.66 -28.85 5.85
C LEU A 300 28.50 -29.81 5.56
N ALA A 301 28.63 -31.03 6.12
CA ALA A 301 27.57 -31.98 6.05
C ALA A 301 26.32 -31.38 6.72
N HIS A 302 25.22 -31.50 6.04
CA HIS A 302 23.90 -31.21 6.47
C HIS A 302 23.71 -31.51 7.96
N ILE A 303 23.50 -30.50 8.75
CA ILE A 303 22.82 -30.64 10.03
C ILE A 303 21.37 -30.29 9.78
N SER A 304 20.52 -31.29 9.70
CA SER A 304 19.10 -31.18 9.46
C SER A 304 18.49 -30.20 10.47
N GLY A 305 17.93 -29.12 9.95
CA GLY A 305 17.09 -28.19 10.71
C GLY A 305 17.77 -26.92 11.23
N ASN A 306 19.07 -26.80 11.26
CA ASN A 306 19.75 -25.56 11.64
C ASN A 306 20.52 -24.98 10.48
N MET A 307 20.17 -23.76 10.09
CA MET A 307 20.96 -23.00 9.12
C MET A 307 22.37 -22.77 9.67
N ASP A 308 23.36 -22.84 8.79
CA ASP A 308 24.76 -22.58 9.13
C ASP A 308 24.88 -21.20 9.80
N GLN A 309 25.46 -21.17 10.99
CA GLN A 309 25.59 -19.95 11.79
C GLN A 309 26.62 -18.96 11.22
N ARG A 310 27.41 -19.35 10.22
CA ARG A 310 28.43 -18.52 9.56
C ARG A 310 27.94 -17.50 8.57
N CYS A 311 26.65 -17.27 8.54
CA CYS A 311 26.03 -16.45 7.52
C CYS A 311 25.88 -14.98 7.92
N PHE A 312 26.56 -14.51 8.96
CA PHE A 312 26.42 -13.13 9.42
C PHE A 312 27.59 -12.24 9.01
N SER A 313 27.27 -10.96 8.79
CA SER A 313 28.26 -9.89 8.63
C SER A 313 27.72 -8.59 9.28
N SER A 314 28.60 -7.75 9.76
CA SER A 314 28.24 -6.56 10.53
C SER A 314 29.01 -5.32 10.06
N LEU A 315 28.34 -4.14 10.13
CA LEU A 315 28.96 -2.82 10.08
C LEU A 315 28.98 -2.21 11.48
N GLY A 316 30.06 -1.54 11.82
CA GLY A 316 30.25 -0.82 13.06
C GLY A 316 30.61 0.65 12.84
N PHE A 317 30.13 1.52 13.71
CA PHE A 317 30.37 2.98 13.68
C PHE A 317 30.79 3.41 15.08
N ASP A 318 32.06 3.74 15.24
CA ASP A 318 32.63 4.11 16.53
C ASP A 318 32.80 5.62 16.68
N ALA A 319 32.63 6.10 17.89
CA ALA A 319 32.93 7.48 18.30
C ALA A 319 33.16 7.58 19.81
N GLU A 320 33.90 8.60 20.22
CA GLU A 320 33.95 9.06 21.59
C GLU A 320 33.17 10.36 21.69
N LEU A 321 32.15 10.40 22.53
CA LEU A 321 31.18 11.49 22.61
C LEU A 321 31.24 12.18 23.97
N ASN A 322 31.45 13.48 23.95
CA ASN A 322 31.26 14.36 25.10
C ASN A 322 29.79 14.76 25.24
N LYS A 323 29.46 15.45 26.32
CA LYS A 323 28.07 15.92 26.52
C LYS A 323 27.63 16.85 25.38
N GLY A 324 26.54 16.49 24.75
CA GLY A 324 25.96 17.21 23.61
C GLY A 324 26.54 16.84 22.26
N ASP A 325 27.57 16.02 22.18
CA ASP A 325 28.09 15.50 20.91
C ASP A 325 27.12 14.52 20.28
N THR A 326 27.15 14.41 18.97
CA THR A 326 26.29 13.52 18.20
C THR A 326 27.09 12.67 17.22
N LEU A 327 26.89 11.35 17.28
CA LEU A 327 27.30 10.43 16.23
C LEU A 327 26.16 10.25 15.23
N ASN A 328 26.38 10.59 13.97
CA ASN A 328 25.48 10.25 12.87
C ASN A 328 26.06 9.08 12.08
N ALA A 329 25.25 8.03 11.88
CA ALA A 329 25.63 6.84 11.14
C ALA A 329 24.52 6.46 10.14
N GLY A 330 24.88 6.40 8.85
CA GLY A 330 23.99 5.98 7.78
C GLY A 330 24.30 4.56 7.34
N ILE A 331 23.30 3.68 7.33
CA ILE A 331 23.41 2.32 6.81
C ILE A 331 22.42 2.19 5.65
N THR A 332 22.88 1.66 4.52
CA THR A 332 22.03 1.29 3.39
C THR A 332 22.04 -0.22 3.25
N MET A 333 20.90 -0.86 3.48
CA MET A 333 20.70 -2.24 3.08
C MET A 333 20.30 -2.27 1.62
N ALA A 334 20.91 -3.14 0.83
CA ALA A 334 20.57 -3.32 -0.58
C ALA A 334 20.57 -4.80 -0.93
N TRP A 335 19.75 -5.17 -1.93
CA TRP A 335 19.71 -6.52 -2.46
C TRP A 335 19.56 -6.54 -3.97
N ASN A 336 19.91 -7.66 -4.57
CA ASN A 336 19.70 -7.96 -5.98
C ASN A 336 19.45 -9.45 -6.14
N PHE A 337 18.19 -9.83 -6.31
CA PHE A 337 17.74 -11.20 -6.63
C PHE A 337 17.04 -11.15 -7.99
N PRO A 338 17.76 -11.34 -9.10
CA PRO A 338 17.26 -11.03 -10.43
C PRO A 338 16.15 -11.97 -10.94
N ASN A 339 16.05 -13.17 -10.36
CA ASN A 339 15.20 -14.24 -10.88
C ASN A 339 13.79 -14.21 -10.31
N LEU A 340 12.91 -13.43 -10.91
CA LEU A 340 11.47 -13.48 -10.64
C LEU A 340 10.82 -14.54 -11.51
N TYR A 341 10.25 -15.59 -10.90
CA TYR A 341 9.53 -16.62 -11.62
C TYR A 341 8.11 -16.22 -11.95
N GLY A 342 7.65 -16.60 -13.13
CA GLY A 342 6.25 -16.72 -13.46
C GLY A 342 5.73 -18.10 -13.08
N ALA A 343 4.49 -18.17 -12.63
CA ALA A 343 3.80 -19.43 -12.42
C ALA A 343 2.40 -19.35 -13.02
N GLN A 344 1.99 -20.42 -13.68
CA GLN A 344 0.64 -20.59 -14.19
C GLN A 344 -0.07 -21.64 -13.37
N ASN A 345 -1.36 -21.49 -13.25
CA ASN A 345 -2.19 -22.48 -12.60
C ASN A 345 -2.30 -23.73 -13.47
N GLU A 346 -2.12 -24.89 -12.88
CA GLU A 346 -2.40 -26.13 -13.55
C GLU A 346 -3.91 -26.32 -13.67
N LYS A 347 -4.40 -26.52 -14.88
CA LYS A 347 -5.82 -26.83 -15.10
C LYS A 347 -6.18 -28.13 -14.43
N SER A 348 -7.29 -28.16 -13.71
CA SER A 348 -7.90 -29.41 -13.28
C SER A 348 -8.19 -30.29 -14.51
N ALA A 349 -7.87 -31.58 -14.41
CA ALA A 349 -8.26 -32.56 -15.43
C ALA A 349 -9.80 -32.73 -15.53
N ASN A 350 -10.53 -32.21 -14.56
CA ASN A 350 -11.99 -32.21 -14.57
C ASN A 350 -12.49 -30.85 -15.04
N PRO A 351 -13.11 -30.74 -16.24
CA PRO A 351 -13.60 -29.49 -16.79
C PRO A 351 -14.75 -28.86 -15.99
N ASP A 352 -15.39 -29.63 -15.10
CA ASP A 352 -16.47 -29.14 -14.23
C ASP A 352 -15.96 -28.58 -12.89
N LYS A 353 -14.64 -28.65 -12.66
CA LYS A 353 -14.01 -28.09 -11.46
C LYS A 353 -13.07 -26.96 -11.86
N ASP A 354 -13.51 -25.75 -11.61
CA ASP A 354 -12.71 -24.54 -11.80
C ASP A 354 -11.53 -24.38 -10.81
N TYR A 355 -11.27 -25.42 -10.01
CA TYR A 355 -10.20 -25.38 -9.02
C TYR A 355 -8.87 -25.78 -9.64
N THR A 356 -7.94 -24.90 -9.57
CA THR A 356 -6.55 -25.18 -9.85
C THR A 356 -5.97 -26.02 -8.72
N LEU A 357 -5.51 -27.22 -9.04
CA LEU A 357 -4.96 -28.16 -8.06
C LEU A 357 -3.47 -27.91 -7.77
N GLY A 358 -2.85 -26.96 -8.47
CA GLY A 358 -1.43 -26.66 -8.33
C GLY A 358 -1.00 -25.51 -9.24
N TYR A 359 0.29 -25.29 -9.28
CA TYR A 359 0.91 -24.35 -10.23
C TYR A 359 2.18 -24.97 -10.80
N SER A 360 2.52 -24.59 -12.02
CA SER A 360 3.82 -24.88 -12.63
C SER A 360 4.60 -23.61 -12.87
N LEU A 361 5.87 -23.63 -12.54
CA LEU A 361 6.80 -22.55 -12.90
C LEU A 361 6.96 -22.52 -14.41
N THR A 362 6.77 -21.36 -15.01
CA THR A 362 6.78 -21.24 -16.48
C THR A 362 8.11 -20.74 -16.99
N LYS A 363 8.58 -19.63 -16.45
CA LYS A 363 9.83 -18.99 -16.88
C LYS A 363 10.30 -17.96 -15.88
N ILE A 364 11.54 -17.54 -16.02
CA ILE A 364 12.09 -16.38 -15.31
C ILE A 364 11.68 -15.11 -16.07
N GLN A 365 10.87 -14.29 -15.46
CA GLN A 365 10.43 -12.98 -15.96
C GLN A 365 11.44 -11.88 -15.62
N GLY A 366 12.20 -12.07 -14.54
CA GLY A 366 13.14 -11.11 -13.97
C GLY A 366 12.46 -9.93 -13.27
N HIS A 367 13.15 -9.33 -12.32
CA HIS A 367 12.70 -8.11 -11.65
C HIS A 367 13.02 -6.85 -12.46
N TYR A 368 12.18 -5.82 -12.35
CA TYR A 368 12.34 -4.54 -13.04
C TYR A 368 13.66 -3.84 -12.71
N TYR A 369 14.10 -3.86 -11.47
CA TYR A 369 15.37 -3.25 -11.05
C TYR A 369 16.60 -3.90 -11.70
N SER A 370 16.49 -5.14 -12.18
CA SER A 370 17.58 -5.83 -12.90
C SER A 370 17.88 -5.23 -14.27
N ASN A 371 17.03 -4.30 -14.78
CA ASN A 371 17.37 -3.47 -15.92
C ASN A 371 18.47 -2.45 -15.63
N TYR A 372 18.64 -2.09 -14.37
CA TYR A 372 19.53 -1.00 -13.94
C TYR A 372 20.74 -1.49 -13.13
N PHE A 373 20.58 -2.61 -12.41
CA PHE A 373 21.57 -3.08 -11.45
C PHE A 373 21.85 -4.58 -11.62
N LYS A 374 23.14 -4.95 -11.48
CA LYS A 374 23.63 -6.34 -11.59
C LYS A 374 24.05 -6.92 -10.24
N SER A 375 24.16 -6.10 -9.21
CA SER A 375 24.62 -6.52 -7.88
C SER A 375 23.99 -5.64 -6.79
N ALA A 376 24.00 -6.13 -5.55
CA ALA A 376 23.60 -5.36 -4.38
C ALA A 376 24.47 -4.12 -4.17
N SER A 377 25.77 -4.20 -4.50
CA SER A 377 26.68 -3.06 -4.39
C SER A 377 26.39 -1.96 -5.41
N GLU A 378 25.94 -2.31 -6.63
CA GLU A 378 25.50 -1.31 -7.62
C GLU A 378 24.23 -0.59 -7.15
N VAL A 379 23.28 -1.33 -6.57
CA VAL A 379 22.07 -0.73 -5.95
C VAL A 379 22.48 0.25 -4.84
N ALA A 380 23.34 -0.21 -3.92
CA ALA A 380 23.80 0.61 -2.80
C ALA A 380 24.54 1.87 -3.26
N SER A 381 25.44 1.75 -4.24
CA SER A 381 26.16 2.89 -4.83
C SER A 381 25.18 3.92 -5.40
N TYR A 382 24.23 3.48 -6.21
CA TYR A 382 23.19 4.37 -6.76
C TYR A 382 22.39 5.07 -5.65
N MET A 383 21.95 4.30 -4.64
CA MET A 383 21.19 4.85 -3.52
C MET A 383 21.99 5.88 -2.72
N LEU A 384 23.25 5.59 -2.40
CA LEU A 384 24.12 6.48 -1.63
C LEU A 384 24.48 7.74 -2.42
N GLU A 385 24.80 7.63 -3.71
CA GLU A 385 25.08 8.76 -4.59
C GLU A 385 23.87 9.72 -4.72
N ASN A 386 22.66 9.16 -4.70
CA ASN A 386 21.40 9.92 -4.85
C ASN A 386 20.65 10.13 -3.53
N LYS A 387 21.24 9.76 -2.38
CA LYS A 387 20.60 9.76 -1.05
C LYS A 387 19.82 11.04 -0.75
N SER A 388 20.44 12.19 -0.98
CA SER A 388 19.82 13.50 -0.71
C SER A 388 18.62 13.79 -1.60
N ASP A 389 18.66 13.46 -2.88
CA ASP A 389 17.57 13.69 -3.84
C ASP A 389 16.41 12.74 -3.57
N LEU A 390 16.69 11.45 -3.34
CA LEU A 390 15.71 10.44 -3.02
C LEU A 390 14.95 10.78 -1.72
N ASN A 391 15.69 11.21 -0.68
CA ASN A 391 15.09 11.65 0.58
C ASN A 391 14.20 12.88 0.37
N LYS A 392 14.73 13.92 -0.28
CA LYS A 392 13.99 15.18 -0.53
C LYS A 392 12.71 14.95 -1.31
N LYS A 393 12.72 14.12 -2.34
CA LYS A 393 11.53 13.82 -3.15
C LYS A 393 10.48 13.02 -2.38
N SER A 394 10.91 12.02 -1.61
CA SER A 394 10.00 11.24 -0.76
C SER A 394 9.41 12.11 0.35
N GLN A 395 10.22 12.94 0.99
CA GLN A 395 9.76 13.88 2.02
C GLN A 395 8.83 14.97 1.43
N TYR A 396 9.16 15.48 0.23
CA TYR A 396 8.33 16.47 -0.47
C TYR A 396 6.91 15.97 -0.73
N PHE A 397 6.77 14.72 -1.16
CA PHE A 397 5.45 14.08 -1.29
C PHE A 397 4.72 14.08 0.06
N LEU A 398 5.37 13.58 1.10
CA LEU A 398 4.79 13.43 2.43
C LEU A 398 4.39 14.78 3.04
N ASP A 399 5.28 15.78 2.96
CA ASP A 399 5.03 17.13 3.49
C ASP A 399 3.82 17.79 2.80
N ASN A 400 3.72 17.64 1.47
CA ASN A 400 2.59 18.20 0.74
C ASN A 400 1.29 17.45 1.01
N PHE A 401 1.33 16.13 1.14
CA PHE A 401 0.19 15.31 1.51
C PHE A 401 -0.38 15.72 2.88
N TYR A 402 0.48 15.81 3.89
CA TYR A 402 0.08 16.21 5.24
C TYR A 402 -0.15 17.73 5.41
N ASN A 403 0.26 18.54 4.46
CA ASN A 403 -0.11 19.96 4.41
C ASN A 403 -1.55 20.16 3.90
N SER A 404 -2.42 19.20 4.13
CA SER A 404 -3.86 19.21 3.90
C SER A 404 -4.57 19.51 5.20
N ASN A 405 -5.70 20.24 5.17
CA ASN A 405 -6.40 20.65 6.39
C ASN A 405 -7.73 19.89 6.60
N ILE A 406 -7.70 18.59 6.34
CA ILE A 406 -8.73 17.63 6.74
C ILE A 406 -8.30 16.90 8.03
N GLU A 407 -9.16 16.05 8.54
CA GLU A 407 -8.94 15.34 9.80
C GLU A 407 -7.66 14.49 9.75
N PRO A 408 -6.73 14.60 10.72
CA PRO A 408 -5.45 13.90 10.67
C PRO A 408 -5.58 12.38 10.57
N TYR A 409 -6.56 11.76 11.24
CA TYR A 409 -6.77 10.32 11.16
C TYR A 409 -7.21 9.85 9.76
N VAL A 410 -7.87 10.72 8.98
CA VAL A 410 -8.25 10.44 7.59
C VAL A 410 -6.99 10.37 6.73
N LEU A 411 -6.10 11.36 6.84
CA LEU A 411 -4.81 11.35 6.14
C LEU A 411 -3.98 10.13 6.54
N ASN A 412 -3.93 9.81 7.82
CA ASN A 412 -3.20 8.66 8.34
C ASN A 412 -3.77 7.33 7.81
N GLN A 413 -5.09 7.21 7.70
CA GLN A 413 -5.75 6.03 7.14
C GLN A 413 -5.42 5.87 5.65
N ILE A 414 -5.41 6.95 4.87
CA ILE A 414 -5.01 6.92 3.45
C ILE A 414 -3.52 6.54 3.33
N ASN A 415 -2.67 7.17 4.13
CA ASN A 415 -1.22 6.91 4.11
C ASN A 415 -0.88 5.45 4.46
N SER A 416 -1.57 4.86 5.44
CA SER A 416 -1.30 3.49 5.88
C SER A 416 -1.54 2.46 4.76
N GLN A 417 -2.51 2.70 3.89
CA GLN A 417 -2.83 1.77 2.81
C GLN A 417 -1.78 1.77 1.68
N LEU A 418 -1.01 2.86 1.51
CA LEU A 418 0.08 2.91 0.52
C LEU A 418 1.12 1.82 0.73
N ASN A 419 1.22 1.28 1.93
CA ASN A 419 2.07 0.15 2.29
C ASN A 419 1.85 -1.08 1.39
N THR A 420 0.60 -1.33 0.97
CA THR A 420 0.21 -2.44 0.09
C THR A 420 0.87 -2.37 -1.29
N LEU A 421 1.18 -1.17 -1.80
CA LEU A 421 1.92 -1.02 -3.06
C LEU A 421 3.33 -1.61 -3.00
N ILE A 422 3.90 -1.72 -1.82
CA ILE A 422 5.24 -2.29 -1.61
C ILE A 422 5.14 -3.80 -1.36
N THR A 423 4.22 -4.22 -0.47
CA THR A 423 4.15 -5.61 -0.02
C THR A 423 3.57 -6.55 -1.06
N SER A 424 2.58 -6.09 -1.83
CA SER A 424 1.75 -6.98 -2.67
C SER A 424 1.99 -6.81 -4.17
N SER A 425 2.95 -5.97 -4.58
CA SER A 425 3.17 -5.71 -6.01
C SER A 425 4.21 -6.64 -6.64
N THR A 426 4.00 -6.91 -7.91
CA THR A 426 4.94 -7.60 -8.81
C THR A 426 5.23 -6.67 -9.99
N LEU A 427 6.51 -6.48 -10.31
CA LEU A 427 6.95 -5.67 -11.45
C LEU A 427 8.08 -6.41 -12.17
N THR A 428 7.79 -6.86 -13.39
CA THR A 428 8.71 -7.67 -14.17
C THR A 428 9.77 -6.84 -14.89
N LYS A 429 10.81 -7.49 -15.36
CA LYS A 429 11.87 -6.86 -16.17
C LYS A 429 11.34 -6.17 -17.42
N SER A 430 10.28 -6.69 -18.03
CA SER A 430 9.61 -6.09 -19.19
C SER A 430 8.73 -4.88 -18.84
N GLY A 431 8.55 -4.57 -17.54
CA GLY A 431 7.69 -3.48 -17.06
C GLY A 431 6.23 -3.87 -16.85
N LYS A 432 5.87 -5.14 -16.94
CA LYS A 432 4.51 -5.60 -16.61
C LYS A 432 4.31 -5.59 -15.10
N PHE A 433 3.16 -5.11 -14.70
CA PHE A 433 2.84 -4.83 -13.31
C PHE A 433 1.51 -5.47 -12.91
N ALA A 434 1.47 -6.01 -11.70
CA ALA A 434 0.24 -6.43 -11.04
C ALA A 434 0.35 -6.29 -9.53
N ILE A 435 -0.77 -6.10 -8.87
CA ILE A 435 -0.88 -6.16 -7.41
C ILE A 435 -1.60 -7.47 -7.08
N ARG A 436 -1.04 -8.21 -6.15
CA ARG A 436 -1.65 -9.42 -5.61
C ARG A 436 -2.89 -9.03 -4.81
N GLU A 437 -3.95 -9.83 -4.94
CA GLU A 437 -5.21 -9.59 -4.25
C GLU A 437 -5.03 -9.50 -2.74
N GLY A 438 -4.35 -10.48 -2.15
CA GLY A 438 -3.94 -10.52 -0.76
C GLY A 438 -2.81 -11.52 -0.54
N LEU A 439 -2.09 -11.38 0.57
CA LEU A 439 -1.03 -12.29 0.95
C LEU A 439 -1.59 -13.38 1.86
N THR A 440 -1.83 -14.56 1.32
CA THR A 440 -2.33 -15.72 2.08
C THR A 440 -1.51 -16.98 1.81
N PRO A 441 -1.09 -17.69 2.86
CA PRO A 441 -0.39 -18.97 2.70
C PRO A 441 -1.25 -20.07 2.08
N SER A 442 -2.57 -19.98 2.15
CA SER A 442 -3.49 -20.99 1.60
C SER A 442 -3.60 -20.92 0.08
N GLN A 443 -3.34 -19.74 -0.51
CA GLN A 443 -3.26 -19.54 -1.95
C GLN A 443 -2.03 -18.73 -2.34
N PRO A 444 -0.86 -19.28 -2.17
CA PRO A 444 0.39 -18.55 -2.37
C PRO A 444 0.64 -18.12 -3.83
N TRP A 445 0.05 -18.82 -4.79
CA TRP A 445 0.03 -18.44 -6.22
C TRP A 445 -1.10 -17.48 -6.55
N GLY A 446 -1.93 -17.10 -5.59
CA GLY A 446 -3.24 -16.43 -5.67
C GLY A 446 -3.35 -15.34 -6.71
N PRO A 447 -4.57 -14.90 -7.04
CA PRO A 447 -4.77 -14.03 -8.18
C PRO A 447 -4.01 -12.70 -8.02
N ASN A 448 -3.44 -12.27 -9.12
CA ASN A 448 -2.88 -10.92 -9.25
C ASN A 448 -3.85 -10.09 -10.08
N ALA A 449 -3.90 -8.80 -9.82
CA ALA A 449 -4.75 -7.86 -10.56
C ALA A 449 -6.20 -8.34 -10.70
N THR A 450 -6.74 -8.96 -9.64
CA THR A 450 -8.14 -9.40 -9.60
C THR A 450 -9.02 -8.21 -9.96
N ILE A 451 -9.81 -8.35 -11.05
CA ILE A 451 -10.39 -7.17 -11.70
C ILE A 451 -11.46 -6.48 -10.87
N ASP A 452 -12.28 -7.24 -10.14
CA ASP A 452 -13.31 -6.72 -9.23
C ASP A 452 -12.69 -6.08 -7.97
N VAL A 453 -11.56 -6.58 -7.49
CA VAL A 453 -10.77 -5.93 -6.43
C VAL A 453 -10.06 -4.68 -6.96
N SER A 454 -9.57 -4.74 -8.20
CA SER A 454 -8.94 -3.59 -8.87
C SER A 454 -9.90 -2.42 -9.08
N LEU A 455 -11.22 -2.68 -9.15
CA LEU A 455 -12.23 -1.60 -9.24
C LEU A 455 -12.06 -0.60 -8.09
N TYR A 456 -11.75 -1.08 -6.90
CA TYR A 456 -11.54 -0.26 -5.71
C TYR A 456 -10.09 0.20 -5.58
N GLY A 457 -9.16 -0.74 -5.52
CA GLY A 457 -7.75 -0.47 -5.18
C GLY A 457 -7.01 0.36 -6.21
N SER A 458 -7.43 0.29 -7.47
CA SER A 458 -6.82 1.06 -8.55
C SER A 458 -7.03 2.58 -8.46
N ALA A 459 -7.89 3.08 -7.56
CA ALA A 459 -8.00 4.50 -7.28
C ALA A 459 -6.66 5.10 -6.85
N THR A 460 -5.89 4.39 -6.03
CA THR A 460 -4.53 4.79 -5.64
C THR A 460 -3.54 4.61 -6.77
N THR A 461 -3.61 3.50 -7.50
CA THR A 461 -2.61 3.17 -8.54
C THR A 461 -2.68 4.15 -9.70
N ILE A 462 -3.88 4.49 -10.17
CA ILE A 462 -4.05 5.49 -11.26
C ILE A 462 -3.59 6.88 -10.82
N ALA A 463 -3.81 7.24 -9.56
CA ALA A 463 -3.41 8.51 -9.02
C ALA A 463 -1.89 8.66 -8.91
N LEU A 464 -1.18 7.65 -8.41
CA LEU A 464 0.23 7.75 -8.06
C LEU A 464 1.18 7.14 -9.10
N PHE A 465 0.75 6.09 -9.82
CA PHE A 465 1.55 5.36 -10.81
C PHE A 465 0.71 4.96 -12.04
N PRO A 466 0.22 5.91 -12.81
CA PRO A 466 -0.73 5.67 -13.91
C PRO A 466 -0.19 4.71 -14.97
N GLU A 467 1.12 4.72 -15.25
CA GLU A 467 1.71 3.79 -16.21
C GLU A 467 1.64 2.34 -15.74
N LEU A 468 1.80 2.11 -14.43
CA LEU A 468 1.65 0.77 -13.86
C LEU A 468 0.19 0.31 -13.95
N GLN A 469 -0.76 1.20 -13.67
CA GLN A 469 -2.19 0.91 -13.78
C GLN A 469 -2.58 0.57 -15.24
N LYS A 470 -2.15 1.35 -16.22
CA LYS A 470 -2.40 1.06 -17.64
C LYS A 470 -1.79 -0.28 -18.07
N ASN A 471 -0.61 -0.62 -17.55
CA ASN A 471 0.01 -1.92 -17.83
C ASN A 471 -0.82 -3.10 -17.30
N MET A 472 -1.44 -2.94 -16.14
CA MET A 472 -2.36 -3.95 -15.60
C MET A 472 -3.55 -4.19 -16.55
N MET A 473 -4.16 -3.11 -17.06
CA MET A 473 -5.27 -3.22 -18.03
C MET A 473 -4.83 -3.87 -19.36
N ARG A 474 -3.61 -3.59 -19.83
CA ARG A 474 -3.05 -4.27 -21.01
C ARG A 474 -2.88 -5.76 -20.84
N ILE A 475 -2.55 -6.22 -19.64
CA ILE A 475 -2.45 -7.66 -19.35
C ILE A 475 -3.84 -8.29 -19.45
N HIS A 476 -4.87 -7.70 -18.87
CA HIS A 476 -6.25 -8.19 -18.99
C HIS A 476 -6.73 -8.22 -20.46
N LYS A 477 -6.45 -7.17 -21.22
CA LYS A 477 -6.72 -7.15 -22.68
C LYS A 477 -6.07 -8.33 -23.41
N ASN A 478 -4.78 -8.61 -23.12
CA ASN A 478 -4.03 -9.68 -23.77
C ASN A 478 -4.56 -11.08 -23.40
N LEU A 479 -5.23 -11.18 -22.27
CA LEU A 479 -5.85 -12.41 -21.77
C LEU A 479 -7.35 -12.51 -22.04
N GLN A 480 -7.93 -11.52 -22.70
CA GLN A 480 -9.34 -11.54 -23.09
C GLN A 480 -9.66 -12.73 -23.98
N SER A 481 -10.73 -13.46 -23.67
CA SER A 481 -11.12 -14.63 -24.45
C SER A 481 -11.52 -14.28 -25.89
N PRO A 482 -11.52 -15.25 -26.81
CA PRO A 482 -12.04 -15.03 -28.17
C PRO A 482 -13.48 -14.55 -28.23
N LYS A 483 -14.32 -14.85 -27.24
CA LYS A 483 -15.69 -14.37 -27.13
C LYS A 483 -15.81 -12.95 -26.53
N GLY A 484 -14.81 -12.47 -25.84
CA GLY A 484 -14.82 -11.15 -25.18
C GLY A 484 -14.85 -11.17 -23.65
N GLU A 485 -14.83 -12.34 -23.03
CA GLU A 485 -14.77 -12.49 -21.59
C GLU A 485 -13.47 -11.95 -21.03
N ILE A 486 -13.55 -11.38 -19.84
CA ILE A 486 -12.39 -10.92 -19.08
C ILE A 486 -12.14 -11.93 -17.94
N ASN A 487 -10.90 -12.29 -17.73
CA ASN A 487 -10.50 -13.18 -16.65
C ASN A 487 -10.61 -12.48 -15.29
N HIS A 488 -10.98 -13.24 -14.27
CA HIS A 488 -11.14 -12.76 -12.90
C HIS A 488 -9.83 -12.18 -12.33
N GLY A 489 -8.76 -12.93 -12.43
CA GLY A 489 -7.42 -12.51 -12.04
C GLY A 489 -6.36 -13.03 -12.99
N ILE A 490 -5.12 -12.74 -12.71
CA ILE A 490 -3.96 -13.10 -13.51
C ILE A 490 -3.08 -14.01 -12.65
N SER A 491 -2.46 -15.04 -13.25
CA SER A 491 -1.43 -15.81 -12.57
C SER A 491 -0.18 -14.95 -12.32
N SER A 492 0.79 -15.45 -11.58
CA SER A 492 2.03 -14.72 -11.35
C SER A 492 2.96 -14.70 -12.57
N ASP A 493 2.67 -15.46 -13.64
CA ASP A 493 3.28 -15.25 -14.96
C ASP A 493 2.57 -14.10 -15.69
N LEU A 494 3.08 -12.89 -15.52
CA LEU A 494 2.52 -11.70 -16.17
C LEU A 494 2.80 -11.65 -17.68
N GLU A 495 3.66 -12.55 -18.17
CA GLU A 495 4.01 -12.70 -19.61
C GLU A 495 3.18 -13.79 -20.29
N GLN A 496 2.21 -14.38 -19.60
CA GLN A 496 1.44 -15.50 -20.10
C GLN A 496 0.57 -15.14 -21.30
N THR A 497 0.14 -16.17 -22.03
CA THR A 497 -0.87 -16.14 -23.07
C THR A 497 -2.17 -16.77 -22.56
N LEU A 498 -3.23 -16.72 -23.38
CA LEU A 498 -4.58 -17.19 -23.04
C LEU A 498 -4.68 -18.57 -22.36
N ASN A 499 -3.67 -19.44 -22.48
CA ASN A 499 -3.71 -20.80 -21.93
C ASN A 499 -3.37 -20.91 -20.43
N GLY A 500 -3.05 -19.83 -19.77
CA GLY A 500 -2.60 -19.84 -18.37
C GLY A 500 -3.29 -18.84 -17.46
N THR A 501 -4.52 -18.45 -17.76
CA THR A 501 -5.27 -17.48 -16.98
C THR A 501 -5.75 -18.07 -15.67
N TRP A 502 -5.66 -17.26 -14.61
CA TRP A 502 -6.33 -17.52 -13.35
C TRP A 502 -7.81 -17.19 -13.47
N GLY A 503 -8.67 -18.03 -12.88
CA GLY A 503 -10.03 -17.67 -12.55
C GLY A 503 -11.08 -18.07 -13.56
N VAL A 504 -12.24 -17.60 -13.24
CA VAL A 504 -13.50 -18.02 -13.82
C VAL A 504 -14.00 -16.89 -14.73
N TYR A 505 -14.18 -17.19 -15.99
CA TYR A 505 -14.65 -16.19 -16.96
C TYR A 505 -16.15 -15.88 -16.87
N HIS A 506 -16.95 -16.71 -16.20
CA HIS A 506 -18.40 -16.58 -16.22
C HIS A 506 -18.98 -15.56 -15.26
N ARG A 507 -18.17 -14.84 -14.47
CA ARG A 507 -18.63 -13.73 -13.62
C ARG A 507 -19.08 -12.55 -14.48
N VAL A 508 -20.21 -11.98 -14.12
CA VAL A 508 -20.87 -10.95 -14.93
C VAL A 508 -20.25 -9.57 -14.72
N ASP A 509 -19.72 -9.29 -13.53
CA ASP A 509 -19.11 -8.00 -13.18
C ASP A 509 -17.72 -7.75 -13.81
N LEU A 510 -17.02 -8.79 -14.27
CA LEU A 510 -15.64 -8.65 -14.74
C LEU A 510 -15.50 -7.72 -15.95
N VAL A 511 -16.43 -7.86 -16.91
CA VAL A 511 -16.41 -7.04 -18.15
C VAL A 511 -16.74 -5.57 -17.86
N PRO A 512 -17.83 -5.23 -17.11
CA PRO A 512 -18.08 -3.86 -16.72
C PRO A 512 -16.91 -3.24 -15.96
N ASN A 513 -16.31 -3.97 -15.01
CA ASN A 513 -15.15 -3.50 -14.25
C ASN A 513 -13.96 -3.18 -15.17
N TYR A 514 -13.66 -4.07 -16.12
CA TYR A 514 -12.58 -3.86 -17.09
C TYR A 514 -12.83 -2.62 -17.95
N ILE A 515 -14.06 -2.41 -18.44
CA ILE A 515 -14.42 -1.24 -19.24
C ILE A 515 -14.27 0.04 -18.42
N GLN A 516 -14.82 0.05 -17.21
CA GLN A 516 -14.74 1.21 -16.30
C GLN A 516 -13.29 1.60 -16.02
N LEU A 517 -12.46 0.65 -15.64
CA LEU A 517 -11.06 0.89 -15.30
C LEU A 517 -10.27 1.38 -16.52
N THR A 518 -10.44 0.72 -17.66
CA THR A 518 -9.75 1.08 -18.91
C THR A 518 -10.09 2.51 -19.34
N LEU A 519 -11.38 2.88 -19.28
CA LEU A 519 -11.82 4.20 -19.74
C LEU A 519 -11.53 5.28 -18.68
N ARG A 520 -11.62 5.00 -17.39
CA ARG A 520 -11.17 5.91 -16.32
C ARG A 520 -9.68 6.23 -16.48
N ASP A 521 -8.86 5.22 -16.73
CA ASP A 521 -7.42 5.38 -16.89
C ASP A 521 -7.10 6.30 -18.08
N PHE A 522 -7.86 6.16 -19.17
CA PHE A 522 -7.80 7.11 -20.28
C PHE A 522 -8.25 8.51 -19.87
N PHE A 523 -9.39 8.66 -19.22
CA PHE A 523 -9.90 9.99 -18.84
C PHE A 523 -8.94 10.73 -17.91
N TRP A 524 -8.29 10.01 -17.00
CA TRP A 524 -7.34 10.57 -16.05
C TRP A 524 -6.01 10.97 -16.67
N THR A 525 -5.55 10.22 -17.66
CA THR A 525 -4.24 10.45 -18.28
C THR A 525 -4.32 11.26 -19.59
N GLY A 526 -5.45 11.23 -20.27
CA GLY A 526 -5.61 11.82 -21.61
C GLY A 526 -4.87 11.06 -22.71
N ASP A 527 -4.38 9.85 -22.45
CA ASP A 527 -3.55 9.04 -23.37
C ASP A 527 -4.39 8.47 -24.51
N GLN A 528 -4.39 9.19 -25.64
CA GLN A 528 -5.15 8.83 -26.84
C GLN A 528 -4.68 7.52 -27.49
N ASP A 529 -3.41 7.19 -27.36
CA ASP A 529 -2.86 5.96 -27.93
C ASP A 529 -3.29 4.76 -27.10
N PHE A 530 -3.31 4.90 -25.77
CA PHE A 530 -3.89 3.89 -24.89
C PHE A 530 -5.38 3.66 -25.19
N LEU A 531 -6.17 4.72 -25.37
CA LEU A 531 -7.58 4.57 -25.73
C LEU A 531 -7.75 3.79 -27.04
N ARG A 532 -7.02 4.16 -28.10
CA ARG A 532 -7.10 3.47 -29.38
C ARG A 532 -6.63 2.02 -29.30
N GLU A 533 -5.60 1.77 -28.50
CA GLU A 533 -5.09 0.42 -28.22
C GLU A 533 -6.14 -0.47 -27.56
N MET A 534 -6.85 0.05 -26.56
CA MET A 534 -7.78 -0.71 -25.73
C MET A 534 -9.19 -0.82 -26.33
N TRP A 535 -9.57 0.11 -27.22
CA TRP A 535 -10.93 0.22 -27.73
C TRP A 535 -11.51 -1.05 -28.35
N PRO A 536 -10.80 -1.80 -29.22
CA PRO A 536 -11.32 -3.05 -29.76
C PRO A 536 -11.68 -4.09 -28.69
N SER A 537 -10.91 -4.12 -27.61
CA SER A 537 -11.15 -5.02 -26.48
C SER A 537 -12.39 -4.60 -25.66
N VAL A 538 -12.60 -3.30 -25.47
CA VAL A 538 -13.80 -2.75 -24.85
C VAL A 538 -15.04 -3.16 -25.63
N LEU A 539 -15.04 -2.94 -26.96
CA LEU A 539 -16.16 -3.31 -27.81
C LEU A 539 -16.49 -4.79 -27.78
N LYS A 540 -15.46 -5.64 -27.77
CA LYS A 540 -15.61 -7.08 -27.70
C LYS A 540 -16.22 -7.53 -26.38
N GLY A 541 -15.88 -6.88 -25.26
CA GLY A 541 -16.52 -7.13 -23.97
C GLY A 541 -18.00 -6.75 -23.94
N ILE A 542 -18.36 -5.61 -24.55
CA ILE A 542 -19.76 -5.18 -24.68
C ILE A 542 -20.56 -6.20 -25.49
N GLU A 543 -20.02 -6.64 -26.64
CA GLU A 543 -20.66 -7.64 -27.49
C GLU A 543 -20.89 -8.96 -26.74
N TYR A 544 -19.90 -9.40 -25.95
CA TYR A 544 -20.02 -10.60 -25.12
C TYR A 544 -21.19 -10.51 -24.13
N LEU A 545 -21.30 -9.43 -23.37
CA LEU A 545 -22.39 -9.31 -22.37
C LEU A 545 -23.76 -9.29 -23.04
N LEU A 546 -23.94 -8.55 -24.12
CA LEU A 546 -25.18 -8.46 -24.85
C LEU A 546 -25.59 -9.77 -25.56
N SER A 547 -24.61 -10.61 -25.93
CA SER A 547 -24.89 -11.88 -26.62
C SER A 547 -25.10 -13.07 -25.67
N GLU A 548 -24.32 -13.12 -24.58
CA GLU A 548 -24.22 -14.30 -23.73
C GLU A 548 -24.84 -14.10 -22.33
N ARG A 549 -25.09 -12.84 -21.90
CA ARG A 549 -25.55 -12.50 -20.53
C ARG A 549 -26.84 -11.69 -20.48
N ASP A 550 -27.44 -11.39 -21.58
CA ASP A 550 -28.71 -10.69 -21.75
C ASP A 550 -29.73 -11.67 -22.36
N ALA A 551 -30.33 -12.49 -21.49
CA ALA A 551 -31.17 -13.60 -21.90
C ALA A 551 -32.56 -13.14 -22.43
N ASP A 552 -33.13 -12.10 -21.82
CA ASP A 552 -34.45 -11.57 -22.16
C ASP A 552 -34.41 -10.40 -23.17
N LYS A 553 -33.20 -10.03 -23.60
CA LYS A 553 -32.92 -9.00 -24.63
C LYS A 553 -33.38 -7.59 -24.25
N ASP A 554 -33.29 -7.28 -22.98
CA ASP A 554 -33.55 -5.94 -22.45
C ASP A 554 -32.33 -5.01 -22.48
N MET A 555 -31.16 -5.50 -22.93
CA MET A 555 -29.85 -4.86 -23.02
C MET A 555 -29.14 -4.70 -21.67
N MET A 556 -29.59 -5.41 -20.65
CA MET A 556 -29.00 -5.45 -19.32
C MET A 556 -28.49 -6.87 -19.00
N PRO A 557 -27.26 -7.00 -18.48
CA PRO A 557 -26.73 -8.33 -18.15
C PRO A 557 -27.48 -9.01 -16.98
N ASP A 558 -27.88 -10.27 -17.17
CA ASP A 558 -28.55 -11.06 -16.17
C ASP A 558 -27.61 -11.80 -15.25
N MET A 559 -27.99 -11.90 -13.97
CA MET A 559 -27.39 -12.79 -12.99
C MET A 559 -28.18 -14.11 -12.89
N ASP A 560 -27.45 -15.20 -12.70
CA ASP A 560 -28.02 -16.52 -12.43
C ASP A 560 -27.22 -17.24 -11.34
N GLY A 561 -27.39 -16.77 -10.11
CA GLY A 561 -26.72 -17.30 -8.93
C GLY A 561 -25.46 -16.53 -8.51
N ILE A 562 -24.42 -17.24 -8.08
CA ILE A 562 -23.15 -16.67 -7.60
C ILE A 562 -22.24 -16.42 -8.81
N MET A 563 -22.30 -15.20 -9.36
CA MET A 563 -21.63 -14.85 -10.61
C MET A 563 -20.99 -13.45 -10.56
N CYS A 564 -20.54 -13.00 -9.40
CA CYS A 564 -19.86 -11.71 -9.22
C CYS A 564 -18.83 -11.76 -8.08
N SER A 565 -18.30 -10.63 -7.67
CA SER A 565 -17.32 -10.45 -6.58
C SER A 565 -17.77 -10.98 -5.22
N TYR A 566 -19.10 -11.12 -5.01
CA TYR A 566 -19.66 -11.71 -3.82
C TYR A 566 -19.79 -13.22 -4.00
N ASP A 567 -18.82 -13.99 -3.48
CA ASP A 567 -18.59 -15.41 -3.80
C ASP A 567 -19.58 -16.37 -3.16
N ASN A 568 -20.39 -15.92 -2.23
CA ASN A 568 -21.21 -16.83 -1.44
C ASN A 568 -22.65 -16.38 -1.20
N PHE A 569 -23.14 -15.36 -1.92
CA PHE A 569 -24.57 -15.14 -1.98
C PHE A 569 -25.06 -14.85 -3.41
N PRO A 570 -26.10 -15.57 -3.84
CA PRO A 570 -26.59 -15.53 -5.21
C PRO A 570 -27.43 -14.30 -5.47
N MET A 571 -27.41 -13.84 -6.72
CA MET A 571 -28.30 -12.81 -7.26
C MET A 571 -28.93 -13.35 -8.55
N TYR A 572 -30.15 -12.92 -8.87
CA TYR A 572 -30.87 -13.44 -10.03
C TYR A 572 -31.56 -12.32 -10.83
N GLY A 573 -31.51 -12.42 -12.16
CA GLY A 573 -32.01 -11.42 -13.07
C GLY A 573 -31.26 -10.10 -12.95
N LEU A 574 -31.94 -8.96 -12.87
CA LEU A 574 -31.29 -7.66 -12.66
C LEU A 574 -30.77 -7.56 -11.22
N ALA A 575 -29.48 -7.35 -11.06
CA ALA A 575 -28.83 -7.07 -9.77
C ALA A 575 -28.31 -5.65 -9.70
N SER A 576 -28.63 -4.90 -8.64
CA SER A 576 -28.27 -3.49 -8.53
C SER A 576 -26.77 -3.24 -8.68
N TYR A 577 -25.94 -4.10 -8.09
CA TYR A 577 -24.49 -4.09 -8.21
C TYR A 577 -24.03 -4.16 -9.68
N ILE A 578 -24.52 -5.13 -10.42
CA ILE A 578 -24.15 -5.35 -11.82
C ILE A 578 -24.68 -4.23 -12.72
N GLN A 579 -25.95 -3.84 -12.51
CA GLN A 579 -26.59 -2.84 -13.38
C GLN A 579 -25.94 -1.47 -13.20
N SER A 580 -25.57 -1.09 -11.97
CA SER A 580 -24.89 0.17 -11.74
C SER A 580 -23.50 0.21 -12.40
N GLN A 581 -22.78 -0.89 -12.41
CA GLN A 581 -21.51 -1.03 -13.12
C GLN A 581 -21.67 -1.00 -14.63
N TRP A 582 -22.68 -1.72 -15.15
CA TRP A 582 -22.95 -1.76 -16.58
C TRP A 582 -23.31 -0.38 -17.13
N LEU A 583 -24.22 0.32 -16.46
CA LEU A 583 -24.65 1.66 -16.88
C LEU A 583 -23.48 2.67 -16.80
N SER A 584 -22.64 2.59 -15.76
CA SER A 584 -21.47 3.47 -15.68
C SER A 584 -20.44 3.13 -16.77
N ALA A 585 -20.21 1.86 -17.07
CA ALA A 585 -19.37 1.44 -18.20
C ALA A 585 -19.90 1.99 -19.53
N MET A 586 -21.21 1.99 -19.72
CA MET A 586 -21.84 2.55 -20.93
C MET A 586 -21.79 4.07 -20.98
N ALA A 587 -21.91 4.78 -19.86
CA ALA A 587 -21.73 6.23 -19.79
C ALA A 587 -20.30 6.61 -20.20
N MET A 588 -19.31 5.89 -19.69
CA MET A 588 -17.91 6.10 -20.06
C MET A 588 -17.61 5.71 -21.51
N THR A 589 -18.23 4.61 -22.00
CA THR A 589 -18.14 4.18 -23.41
C THR A 589 -18.70 5.21 -24.36
N LYS A 590 -19.84 5.83 -24.03
CA LYS A 590 -20.45 6.92 -24.78
C LYS A 590 -19.50 8.10 -24.96
N GLU A 591 -18.85 8.54 -23.88
CA GLU A 591 -17.86 9.65 -23.96
C GLU A 591 -16.63 9.26 -24.78
N ALA A 592 -16.10 8.05 -24.61
CA ALA A 592 -14.98 7.56 -25.39
C ALA A 592 -15.34 7.46 -26.90
N ALA A 593 -16.54 6.98 -27.23
CA ALA A 593 -17.04 6.90 -28.59
C ALA A 593 -17.16 8.28 -29.25
N LEU A 594 -17.60 9.31 -28.51
CA LEU A 594 -17.59 10.71 -28.98
C LEU A 594 -16.18 11.17 -29.32
N ILE A 595 -15.20 10.91 -28.47
CA ILE A 595 -13.80 11.29 -28.66
C ILE A 595 -13.21 10.58 -29.91
N LEU A 596 -13.56 9.30 -30.10
CA LEU A 596 -13.10 8.49 -31.23
C LEU A 596 -13.90 8.67 -32.52
N ASN A 597 -15.00 9.45 -32.49
CA ASN A 597 -15.97 9.59 -33.59
C ASN A 597 -16.64 8.26 -34.01
N ASP A 598 -16.76 7.30 -33.10
CA ASP A 598 -17.43 6.00 -33.32
C ASP A 598 -18.96 6.14 -33.15
N GLN A 599 -19.65 6.54 -34.21
CA GLN A 599 -21.09 6.79 -34.19
C GLN A 599 -21.93 5.53 -33.91
N LYS A 600 -21.45 4.35 -34.32
CA LYS A 600 -22.14 3.09 -34.05
C LYS A 600 -22.17 2.78 -32.54
N THR A 601 -21.02 2.87 -31.90
CA THR A 601 -20.89 2.61 -30.46
C THR A 601 -21.57 3.73 -29.66
N LEU A 602 -21.46 4.98 -30.10
CA LEU A 602 -22.17 6.10 -29.45
C LEU A 602 -23.69 5.87 -29.42
N LYS A 603 -24.28 5.42 -30.54
CA LYS A 603 -25.70 5.09 -30.59
C LYS A 603 -26.07 3.94 -29.67
N LEU A 604 -25.29 2.85 -29.73
CA LEU A 604 -25.51 1.67 -28.89
C LEU A 604 -25.44 2.00 -27.39
N ALA A 605 -24.39 2.67 -26.95
CA ALA A 605 -24.21 3.05 -25.55
C ALA A 605 -25.32 4.00 -25.07
N SER A 606 -25.78 4.93 -25.94
CA SER A 606 -26.89 5.83 -25.61
C SER A 606 -28.22 5.07 -25.46
N GLU A 607 -28.49 4.09 -26.32
CA GLU A 607 -29.70 3.25 -26.24
C GLU A 607 -29.71 2.39 -24.99
N ILE A 608 -28.55 1.78 -24.60
CA ILE A 608 -28.43 1.01 -23.37
C ILE A 608 -28.67 1.90 -22.14
N LEU A 609 -28.09 3.09 -22.11
CA LEU A 609 -28.26 4.04 -21.01
C LEU A 609 -29.74 4.45 -20.85
N GLU A 610 -30.42 4.78 -21.95
CA GLU A 610 -31.81 5.19 -21.91
C GLU A 610 -32.73 4.08 -21.39
N LYS A 611 -32.62 2.88 -21.94
CA LYS A 611 -33.43 1.73 -21.50
C LYS A 611 -33.05 1.26 -20.09
N GLY A 612 -31.75 1.12 -19.84
CA GLY A 612 -31.25 0.58 -18.57
C GLY A 612 -31.56 1.48 -17.39
N SER A 613 -31.47 2.82 -17.55
CA SER A 613 -31.87 3.74 -16.49
C SER A 613 -33.34 3.59 -16.13
N VAL A 614 -34.21 3.41 -17.11
CA VAL A 614 -35.65 3.15 -16.88
C VAL A 614 -35.88 1.83 -16.15
N LEU A 615 -35.16 0.76 -16.57
CA LEU A 615 -35.29 -0.56 -15.90
C LEU A 615 -34.76 -0.51 -14.47
N MET A 616 -33.63 0.15 -14.22
CA MET A 616 -33.07 0.31 -12.88
C MET A 616 -34.09 0.97 -11.93
N GLU A 617 -34.73 2.06 -12.37
CA GLU A 617 -35.73 2.76 -11.58
C GLU A 617 -37.03 1.97 -11.41
N GLN A 618 -37.52 1.31 -12.46
CA GLN A 618 -38.81 0.60 -12.39
C GLN A 618 -38.75 -0.78 -11.71
N LYS A 619 -37.60 -1.44 -11.77
CA LYS A 619 -37.46 -2.83 -11.34
C LYS A 619 -36.69 -2.99 -10.05
N LEU A 620 -35.74 -2.11 -9.76
CA LEU A 620 -34.89 -2.24 -8.57
C LEU A 620 -35.18 -1.17 -7.51
N TRP A 621 -35.55 0.06 -7.86
CA TRP A 621 -35.87 1.11 -6.91
C TRP A 621 -37.17 0.81 -6.14
N ASN A 622 -37.09 0.80 -4.80
CA ASN A 622 -38.25 0.48 -3.93
C ASN A 622 -38.79 1.69 -3.17
N GLY A 623 -38.35 2.91 -3.50
CA GLY A 623 -38.71 4.14 -2.84
C GLY A 623 -37.71 4.62 -1.77
N SER A 624 -36.76 3.77 -1.40
CA SER A 624 -35.72 4.10 -0.40
C SER A 624 -34.31 3.68 -0.81
N TYR A 625 -34.18 2.59 -1.55
CA TYR A 625 -32.91 2.05 -2.02
C TYR A 625 -33.14 1.13 -3.22
N TYR A 626 -32.09 0.69 -3.88
CA TYR A 626 -32.15 -0.32 -4.95
C TYR A 626 -32.05 -1.72 -4.34
N ASN A 627 -33.07 -2.54 -4.58
CA ASN A 627 -33.08 -3.94 -4.14
C ASN A 627 -31.84 -4.70 -4.62
N LEU A 628 -31.40 -5.68 -3.87
CA LEU A 628 -30.24 -6.51 -4.23
C LEU A 628 -30.38 -7.07 -5.64
N SER A 629 -31.55 -7.70 -5.93
CA SER A 629 -31.84 -8.20 -7.27
C SER A 629 -33.35 -8.34 -7.53
N ASN A 630 -33.71 -8.48 -8.81
CA ASN A 630 -35.08 -8.73 -9.24
C ASN A 630 -35.09 -9.65 -10.48
N ASP A 631 -35.52 -10.89 -10.27
CA ASP A 631 -35.70 -11.87 -11.32
C ASP A 631 -37.16 -11.74 -11.90
N TYR A 632 -37.44 -10.58 -12.51
CA TYR A 632 -38.79 -10.26 -12.98
C TYR A 632 -39.22 -11.07 -14.21
N SER A 633 -38.27 -11.60 -14.98
CA SER A 633 -38.54 -12.51 -16.12
C SER A 633 -38.54 -13.99 -15.71
N GLY A 634 -38.03 -14.35 -14.53
CA GLY A 634 -37.87 -15.66 -13.98
C GLY A 634 -38.93 -15.99 -12.89
N LYS A 635 -38.54 -16.86 -11.95
CA LYS A 635 -39.43 -17.36 -10.90
C LYS A 635 -39.13 -16.88 -9.50
N ARG A 636 -37.98 -16.20 -9.30
CA ARG A 636 -37.47 -15.87 -7.96
C ARG A 636 -37.96 -14.53 -7.41
N GLY A 637 -38.37 -13.62 -8.29
CA GLY A 637 -38.90 -12.32 -7.88
C GLY A 637 -37.84 -11.37 -7.31
N ILE A 638 -38.25 -10.54 -6.34
CA ILE A 638 -37.40 -9.49 -5.76
C ILE A 638 -36.67 -10.01 -4.52
N ASP A 639 -35.36 -9.84 -4.48
CA ASP A 639 -34.56 -9.88 -3.25
C ASP A 639 -34.37 -8.45 -2.71
N PRO A 640 -34.95 -8.13 -1.54
CA PRO A 640 -34.96 -6.80 -0.99
C PRO A 640 -33.70 -6.47 -0.16
N GLY A 641 -32.60 -7.21 -0.31
CA GLY A 641 -31.34 -6.91 0.35
C GLY A 641 -30.82 -5.51 0.02
N ILE A 642 -30.18 -4.86 0.99
CA ILE A 642 -29.49 -3.58 0.84
C ILE A 642 -28.00 -3.85 0.71
N LEU A 643 -27.50 -3.83 -0.50
CA LEU A 643 -26.07 -3.98 -0.76
C LEU A 643 -25.38 -2.61 -0.62
N THR A 644 -24.24 -2.57 0.06
CA THR A 644 -23.45 -1.33 0.17
C THR A 644 -23.01 -0.82 -1.20
N ASP A 645 -22.71 -1.72 -2.11
CA ASP A 645 -22.24 -1.42 -3.47
C ASP A 645 -23.37 -1.29 -4.51
N GLN A 646 -24.64 -1.19 -4.11
CA GLN A 646 -25.77 -1.15 -5.04
C GLN A 646 -25.67 -0.06 -6.12
N ILE A 647 -24.96 1.01 -5.84
CA ILE A 647 -24.71 2.13 -6.77
C ILE A 647 -23.20 2.43 -6.96
N ILE A 648 -22.36 1.40 -6.93
CA ILE A 648 -20.91 1.55 -7.11
C ILE A 648 -20.54 2.24 -8.43
N GLY A 649 -21.37 2.10 -9.47
CA GLY A 649 -21.19 2.81 -10.74
C GLY A 649 -21.27 4.33 -10.60
N GLN A 650 -22.06 4.86 -9.65
CA GLN A 650 -22.12 6.31 -9.38
C GLN A 650 -20.77 6.85 -8.86
N TRP A 651 -20.09 6.11 -8.01
CA TRP A 651 -18.75 6.44 -7.53
C TRP A 651 -17.72 6.54 -8.66
N ILE A 652 -17.78 5.64 -9.64
CA ILE A 652 -16.88 5.63 -10.80
C ILE A 652 -17.13 6.80 -11.75
N VAL A 653 -18.41 7.09 -12.07
CA VAL A 653 -18.72 8.20 -12.98
C VAL A 653 -18.43 9.58 -12.37
N HIS A 654 -18.51 9.71 -11.05
CA HIS A 654 -18.04 10.93 -10.37
C HIS A 654 -16.52 11.12 -10.59
N GLN A 655 -15.71 10.09 -10.38
CA GLN A 655 -14.26 10.15 -10.64
C GLN A 655 -13.93 10.49 -12.10
N ALA A 656 -14.77 10.05 -13.02
CA ALA A 656 -14.65 10.34 -14.46
C ALA A 656 -15.23 11.71 -14.87
N GLY A 657 -15.79 12.47 -13.93
CA GLY A 657 -16.37 13.79 -14.19
C GLY A 657 -17.63 13.78 -15.09
N LEU A 658 -18.40 12.67 -15.07
CA LEU A 658 -19.59 12.49 -15.92
C LEU A 658 -20.92 12.87 -15.23
N GLY A 659 -20.87 13.24 -13.95
CA GLY A 659 -22.06 13.64 -13.18
C GLY A 659 -22.86 12.47 -12.65
N TYR A 660 -24.19 12.63 -12.64
CA TYR A 660 -25.10 11.61 -12.11
C TYR A 660 -25.50 10.57 -13.14
N LEU A 661 -25.46 9.32 -12.74
CA LEU A 661 -25.96 8.16 -13.46
C LEU A 661 -27.40 7.85 -13.10
N PHE A 662 -27.76 8.09 -11.85
CA PHE A 662 -29.08 7.91 -11.25
C PHE A 662 -29.64 9.24 -10.77
N PRO A 663 -30.98 9.36 -10.51
CA PRO A 663 -31.53 10.58 -9.91
C PRO A 663 -30.83 10.95 -8.60
N GLU A 664 -30.38 12.19 -8.46
CA GLU A 664 -29.61 12.66 -7.30
C GLU A 664 -30.33 12.38 -5.97
N GLU A 665 -31.66 12.60 -5.94
CA GLU A 665 -32.46 12.29 -4.76
C GLU A 665 -32.45 10.79 -4.40
N HIS A 666 -32.44 9.89 -5.41
CA HIS A 666 -32.37 8.46 -5.19
C HIS A 666 -30.98 8.02 -4.72
N VAL A 667 -29.93 8.62 -5.26
CA VAL A 667 -28.55 8.40 -4.78
C VAL A 667 -28.44 8.79 -3.31
N SER A 668 -28.87 10.00 -2.96
CA SER A 668 -28.86 10.48 -1.59
C SER A 668 -29.64 9.57 -0.64
N ARG A 669 -30.85 9.18 -1.04
CA ARG A 669 -31.72 8.32 -0.23
C ARG A 669 -31.18 6.88 -0.07
N ALA A 670 -30.60 6.31 -1.13
CA ALA A 670 -29.95 5.01 -1.06
C ALA A 670 -28.77 5.00 -0.08
N LEU A 671 -27.93 6.03 -0.11
CA LEU A 671 -26.81 6.19 0.84
C LEU A 671 -27.29 6.30 2.30
N GLU A 672 -28.37 7.04 2.55
CA GLU A 672 -28.98 7.11 3.88
C GLU A 672 -29.47 5.75 4.34
N SER A 673 -30.16 5.00 3.46
CA SER A 673 -30.66 3.66 3.78
C SER A 673 -29.53 2.67 4.06
N ILE A 674 -28.42 2.73 3.30
CA ILE A 674 -27.23 1.92 3.58
C ILE A 674 -26.68 2.23 4.97
N MET A 675 -26.54 3.51 5.34
CA MET A 675 -26.08 3.89 6.67
C MET A 675 -27.06 3.44 7.77
N GLU A 676 -28.36 3.55 7.54
CA GLU A 676 -29.39 3.17 8.51
C GLU A 676 -29.39 1.66 8.79
N TYR A 677 -29.25 0.81 7.76
CA TYR A 677 -29.48 -0.63 7.89
C TYR A 677 -28.20 -1.46 7.90
N SER A 678 -27.09 -0.99 7.31
CA SER A 678 -25.87 -1.76 7.18
C SER A 678 -24.75 -1.32 8.10
N TYR A 679 -24.76 -0.06 8.62
CA TYR A 679 -23.71 0.40 9.53
C TYR A 679 -23.97 -0.12 10.95
N ILE A 680 -22.93 -0.72 11.55
CA ILE A 680 -22.94 -1.18 12.95
C ILE A 680 -21.98 -0.31 13.74
N GLU A 681 -22.49 0.38 14.76
CA GLU A 681 -21.71 1.26 15.62
C GLU A 681 -20.48 0.55 16.20
N ASN A 682 -19.31 1.15 16.09
CA ASN A 682 -18.00 0.65 16.53
C ASN A 682 -17.48 -0.61 15.80
N PHE A 683 -18.20 -1.17 14.82
CA PHE A 683 -17.77 -2.35 14.09
C PHE A 683 -17.51 -2.08 12.61
N GLY A 684 -18.37 -1.33 11.93
CA GLY A 684 -18.20 -0.94 10.55
C GLY A 684 -19.45 -1.13 9.70
N LEU A 685 -19.26 -1.02 8.38
CA LEU A 685 -20.32 -1.12 7.39
C LEU A 685 -20.35 -2.52 6.78
N ARG A 686 -21.42 -3.25 6.99
CA ARG A 686 -21.64 -4.58 6.38
C ARG A 686 -21.80 -4.46 4.87
N ASN A 687 -21.37 -5.48 4.14
CA ASN A 687 -21.52 -5.51 2.69
C ASN A 687 -23.00 -5.56 2.26
N CYS A 688 -23.85 -6.29 2.97
CA CYS A 688 -25.27 -6.36 2.68
C CYS A 688 -26.09 -6.56 3.97
N SER A 689 -27.33 -6.10 3.98
CA SER A 689 -28.29 -6.35 5.05
C SER A 689 -29.71 -6.53 4.49
N TRP A 690 -30.57 -7.21 5.25
CA TRP A 690 -31.99 -7.40 4.90
C TRP A 690 -32.85 -6.77 6.00
N PRO A 691 -33.51 -5.64 5.77
CA PRO A 691 -34.25 -4.92 6.81
C PRO A 691 -35.37 -5.74 7.44
N GLN A 692 -35.93 -6.73 6.70
CA GLN A 692 -36.94 -7.62 7.21
C GLN A 692 -36.42 -8.66 8.20
N TYR A 693 -35.09 -8.87 8.23
CA TYR A 693 -34.41 -9.85 9.06
C TYR A 693 -33.23 -9.24 9.79
N PRO A 694 -33.45 -8.23 10.66
CA PRO A 694 -32.36 -7.44 11.23
C PRO A 694 -31.40 -8.23 12.13
N GLU A 695 -31.85 -9.39 12.66
CA GLU A 695 -31.10 -10.19 13.62
C GLU A 695 -30.54 -11.49 13.02
N LEU A 696 -30.87 -11.82 11.78
CA LEU A 696 -30.55 -13.12 11.18
C LEU A 696 -29.86 -12.94 9.84
N PHE A 697 -28.83 -13.79 9.64
CA PHE A 697 -28.38 -14.12 8.30
C PHE A 697 -29.52 -14.83 7.58
N PRO A 698 -30.02 -14.34 6.46
CA PRO A 698 -30.93 -15.13 5.69
C PRO A 698 -30.17 -16.39 5.26
N ILE A 699 -30.66 -17.54 5.70
CA ILE A 699 -30.29 -18.83 5.11
C ILE A 699 -30.97 -18.84 3.75
N HIS A 700 -30.17 -18.74 2.70
CA HIS A 700 -30.70 -18.83 1.36
C HIS A 700 -31.32 -20.25 1.14
N GLU A 701 -32.31 -20.37 0.27
CA GLU A 701 -32.92 -21.66 -0.11
C GLU A 701 -31.91 -22.73 -0.56
N SER A 702 -30.68 -22.35 -0.86
CA SER A 702 -29.57 -23.21 -1.28
C SER A 702 -28.66 -23.69 -0.14
N ASP A 703 -28.97 -23.45 1.13
CA ASP A 703 -28.11 -23.72 2.29
C ASP A 703 -26.72 -23.03 2.23
N LEU A 704 -26.55 -22.08 1.34
CA LEU A 704 -25.32 -21.31 1.24
C LEU A 704 -25.28 -20.25 2.33
N TRP A 705 -24.17 -20.22 3.05
CA TRP A 705 -23.89 -19.16 4.01
C TRP A 705 -23.59 -17.86 3.28
N VAL A 706 -24.37 -16.84 3.57
CA VAL A 706 -24.13 -15.48 3.05
C VAL A 706 -23.25 -14.69 4.01
N ASP A 707 -22.16 -15.30 4.48
CA ASP A 707 -21.27 -14.71 5.47
C ASP A 707 -20.56 -13.45 4.94
N GLN A 708 -20.26 -13.35 3.65
CA GLN A 708 -19.72 -12.13 3.03
C GLN A 708 -20.68 -10.94 3.16
N ALA A 709 -21.98 -11.15 3.27
CA ALA A 709 -22.93 -10.07 3.50
C ALA A 709 -22.70 -9.36 4.84
N ASN A 710 -22.34 -10.12 5.87
CA ASN A 710 -22.10 -9.56 7.22
C ASN A 710 -20.65 -9.16 7.50
N THR A 711 -19.76 -9.31 6.54
CA THR A 711 -18.39 -8.83 6.66
C THR A 711 -18.31 -7.34 6.40
N CYS A 712 -17.37 -6.68 7.08
CA CYS A 712 -17.04 -5.28 6.86
C CYS A 712 -15.70 -5.24 6.11
N TRP A 713 -15.76 -5.20 4.79
CA TRP A 713 -14.56 -5.10 3.96
C TRP A 713 -14.06 -3.68 3.93
N SER A 714 -12.90 -3.42 4.54
CA SER A 714 -12.38 -2.05 4.66
C SER A 714 -12.19 -1.35 3.32
N GLY A 715 -11.93 -2.09 2.25
CA GLY A 715 -11.85 -1.49 0.92
C GLY A 715 -13.20 -1.01 0.37
N VAL A 716 -14.28 -1.72 0.65
CA VAL A 716 -15.65 -1.29 0.35
C VAL A 716 -16.04 -0.10 1.22
N GLU A 717 -15.79 -0.19 2.54
CA GLU A 717 -16.07 0.88 3.51
C GLU A 717 -15.41 2.20 3.11
N LEU A 718 -14.12 2.19 2.74
CA LEU A 718 -13.37 3.38 2.36
C LEU A 718 -13.79 3.93 0.98
N GLY A 719 -14.14 3.06 0.03
CA GLY A 719 -14.72 3.45 -1.25
C GLY A 719 -16.08 4.12 -1.08
N PHE A 720 -16.94 3.53 -0.25
CA PHE A 720 -18.25 4.08 0.09
C PHE A 720 -18.14 5.41 0.83
N ALA A 721 -17.19 5.55 1.75
CA ALA A 721 -16.89 6.84 2.38
C ALA A 721 -16.49 7.92 1.36
N GLY A 722 -15.73 7.54 0.33
CA GLY A 722 -15.42 8.40 -0.81
C GLY A 722 -16.68 8.86 -1.55
N LEU A 723 -17.64 7.97 -1.80
CA LEU A 723 -18.93 8.31 -2.42
C LEU A 723 -19.77 9.24 -1.53
N LEU A 724 -19.85 8.97 -0.22
CA LEU A 724 -20.53 9.84 0.74
C LEU A 724 -19.98 11.29 0.72
N LEU A 725 -18.66 11.44 0.55
CA LEU A 725 -18.02 12.75 0.44
C LEU A 725 -18.41 13.47 -0.86
N TYR A 726 -18.49 12.75 -1.99
CA TYR A 726 -19.01 13.32 -3.24
C TYR A 726 -20.44 13.85 -3.08
N GLU A 727 -21.24 13.18 -2.26
CA GLU A 727 -22.64 13.56 -1.98
C GLU A 727 -22.81 14.52 -0.79
N GLY A 728 -21.72 15.05 -0.24
CA GLY A 728 -21.75 16.03 0.87
C GLY A 728 -22.12 15.42 2.23
N LYS A 729 -22.21 14.08 2.34
CA LYS A 729 -22.53 13.38 3.59
C LYS A 729 -21.25 13.17 4.44
N THR A 730 -20.57 14.27 4.73
CA THR A 730 -19.25 14.29 5.39
C THR A 730 -19.27 13.61 6.76
N SER A 731 -20.33 13.82 7.56
CA SER A 731 -20.44 13.20 8.89
C SER A 731 -20.44 11.68 8.84
N ASP A 732 -21.21 11.09 7.91
CA ASP A 732 -21.29 9.64 7.75
C ASP A 732 -19.98 9.05 7.21
N ALA A 733 -19.36 9.74 6.24
CA ALA A 733 -18.04 9.36 5.74
C ALA A 733 -16.99 9.31 6.86
N LEU A 734 -16.91 10.38 7.68
CA LEU A 734 -15.98 10.46 8.80
C LEU A 734 -16.25 9.37 9.85
N LYS A 735 -17.53 9.05 10.10
CA LYS A 735 -17.93 7.98 11.01
C LYS A 735 -17.40 6.62 10.55
N ILE A 736 -17.53 6.28 9.27
CA ILE A 736 -16.99 5.04 8.69
C ILE A 736 -15.47 5.02 8.79
N ILE A 737 -14.79 6.06 8.29
CA ILE A 737 -13.32 6.12 8.29
C ILE A 737 -12.77 5.98 9.70
N LYS A 738 -13.41 6.64 10.69
CA LYS A 738 -13.00 6.54 12.10
C LYS A 738 -13.18 5.13 12.65
N THR A 739 -14.28 4.47 12.31
CA THR A 739 -14.54 3.09 12.74
C THR A 739 -13.51 2.11 12.17
N VAL A 740 -13.16 2.27 10.89
CA VAL A 740 -12.09 1.47 10.26
C VAL A 740 -10.75 1.74 10.95
N ASP A 741 -10.39 3.01 11.17
CA ASP A 741 -9.15 3.43 11.83
C ASP A 741 -9.01 2.81 13.23
N ASP A 742 -10.06 2.91 14.06
CA ASP A 742 -10.06 2.38 15.42
C ASP A 742 -9.99 0.84 15.45
N ARG A 743 -10.73 0.18 14.55
CA ARG A 743 -10.76 -1.29 14.44
C ARG A 743 -9.39 -1.85 14.12
N TYR A 744 -8.70 -1.29 13.13
CA TYR A 744 -7.39 -1.77 12.71
C TYR A 744 -6.26 -1.37 13.68
N LYS A 745 -6.34 -0.20 14.32
CA LYS A 745 -5.45 0.16 15.43
C LYS A 745 -5.58 -0.82 16.59
N LYS A 746 -6.80 -1.10 17.04
CA LYS A 746 -7.08 -2.06 18.12
C LYS A 746 -6.58 -3.46 17.80
N ALA A 747 -6.71 -3.89 16.55
CA ALA A 747 -6.23 -5.19 16.08
C ALA A 747 -4.69 -5.24 15.95
N GLY A 748 -3.99 -4.13 15.95
CA GLY A 748 -2.55 -4.03 15.66
C GLY A 748 -2.21 -4.28 14.20
N LEU A 749 -3.18 -4.18 13.30
CA LEU A 749 -3.10 -4.43 11.87
C LEU A 749 -3.20 -3.14 11.05
N TYR A 750 -2.76 -2.03 11.61
CA TYR A 750 -2.93 -0.69 11.02
C TYR A 750 -2.31 -0.54 9.62
N TRP A 751 -1.22 -1.27 9.36
CA TRP A 751 -0.48 -1.29 8.10
C TRP A 751 -0.82 -2.50 7.21
N ASP A 752 -1.72 -3.38 7.68
CA ASP A 752 -2.01 -4.68 7.10
C ASP A 752 -3.52 -4.95 7.16
N HIS A 753 -4.29 -4.27 6.30
CA HIS A 753 -5.71 -4.54 6.19
C HIS A 753 -5.94 -5.91 5.55
N GLN A 754 -6.92 -6.63 6.08
CA GLN A 754 -7.18 -8.02 5.72
C GLN A 754 -8.58 -8.21 5.16
N GLU A 755 -8.67 -9.06 4.17
CA GLU A 755 -9.91 -9.63 3.64
C GLU A 755 -9.63 -11.11 3.32
N PHE A 756 -9.29 -11.45 2.08
CA PHE A 756 -8.76 -12.76 1.73
C PHE A 756 -7.22 -12.73 1.76
N GLY A 757 -6.66 -12.77 2.97
CA GLY A 757 -5.24 -12.58 3.22
C GLY A 757 -4.88 -11.18 3.72
N GLY A 758 -3.61 -11.00 4.07
CA GLY A 758 -3.06 -9.72 4.54
C GLY A 758 -2.65 -8.80 3.40
N HIS A 759 -2.38 -7.54 3.73
CA HIS A 759 -2.00 -6.50 2.79
C HIS A 759 -2.89 -6.48 1.54
N TYR A 760 -4.21 -6.53 1.80
CA TYR A 760 -5.21 -6.71 0.77
C TYR A 760 -5.30 -5.49 -0.15
N TYR A 761 -5.54 -5.74 -1.44
CA TYR A 761 -5.47 -4.68 -2.45
C TYR A 761 -6.66 -3.72 -2.41
N ARG A 762 -7.88 -4.19 -2.11
CA ARG A 762 -9.11 -3.38 -2.12
C ARG A 762 -9.05 -2.11 -1.27
N PRO A 763 -8.44 -2.10 -0.04
CA PRO A 763 -8.33 -0.91 0.80
C PRO A 763 -7.53 0.26 0.22
N LEU A 764 -6.79 0.08 -0.87
CA LEU A 764 -6.22 1.20 -1.63
C LEU A 764 -7.31 2.12 -2.21
N SER A 765 -8.60 1.75 -2.15
CA SER A 765 -9.75 2.65 -2.37
C SER A 765 -9.73 3.90 -1.49
N ALA A 766 -8.98 3.86 -0.38
CA ALA A 766 -8.80 5.00 0.53
C ALA A 766 -8.38 6.30 -0.17
N TRP A 767 -7.66 6.23 -1.30
CA TRP A 767 -7.33 7.42 -2.07
C TRP A 767 -8.56 8.16 -2.60
N SER A 768 -9.66 7.45 -2.85
CA SER A 768 -10.92 8.07 -3.31
C SER A 768 -11.54 9.02 -2.29
N ILE A 769 -11.15 8.96 -1.04
CA ILE A 769 -11.54 9.92 0.00
C ILE A 769 -11.05 11.33 -0.36
N ILE A 770 -9.81 11.45 -0.87
CA ILE A 770 -9.28 12.72 -1.38
C ILE A 770 -10.15 13.21 -2.55
N ASN A 771 -10.47 12.31 -3.48
CA ASN A 771 -11.29 12.63 -4.64
C ASN A 771 -12.69 13.09 -4.21
N GLY A 772 -13.32 12.42 -3.23
CA GLY A 772 -14.62 12.76 -2.68
C GLY A 772 -14.63 14.12 -1.97
N TYR A 773 -13.63 14.42 -1.13
CA TYR A 773 -13.50 15.74 -0.51
C TYR A 773 -13.41 16.89 -1.51
N LEU A 774 -12.74 16.65 -2.64
CA LEU A 774 -12.61 17.62 -3.71
C LEU A 774 -13.81 17.64 -4.66
N GLY A 775 -14.69 16.63 -4.61
CA GLY A 775 -15.65 16.39 -5.68
C GLY A 775 -14.94 16.30 -7.04
N LEU A 776 -13.76 15.60 -7.05
CA LEU A 776 -12.84 15.59 -8.19
C LEU A 776 -13.34 14.69 -9.30
N GLY A 777 -13.61 15.28 -10.47
CA GLY A 777 -13.85 14.57 -11.71
C GLY A 777 -12.81 14.94 -12.76
N ILE A 778 -12.23 13.92 -13.42
CA ILE A 778 -11.22 14.13 -14.46
C ILE A 778 -11.67 13.44 -15.76
N ASN A 779 -11.83 14.20 -16.82
CA ASN A 779 -12.21 13.72 -18.15
C ASN A 779 -11.33 14.36 -19.22
N ASN A 780 -10.21 13.71 -19.57
CA ASN A 780 -9.38 14.10 -20.71
C ASN A 780 -9.04 15.61 -20.75
N GLY A 781 -8.52 16.11 -19.62
CA GLY A 781 -8.16 17.52 -19.46
C GLY A 781 -9.32 18.46 -19.03
N ASN A 782 -10.52 17.92 -18.84
CA ASN A 782 -11.60 18.62 -18.18
C ASN A 782 -11.59 18.25 -16.70
N PHE A 783 -11.40 19.24 -15.84
CA PHE A 783 -11.34 19.06 -14.39
C PHE A 783 -12.58 19.66 -13.74
N THR A 784 -13.23 18.86 -12.91
CA THR A 784 -14.32 19.31 -12.04
C THR A 784 -13.85 19.23 -10.60
N PHE A 785 -14.05 20.31 -9.85
CA PHE A 785 -13.91 20.36 -8.41
C PHE A 785 -15.25 20.81 -7.84
N ASP A 786 -15.87 19.96 -7.06
CA ASP A 786 -17.14 20.22 -6.37
C ASP A 786 -17.07 19.84 -4.89
N PRO A 787 -16.18 20.49 -4.10
CA PRO A 787 -16.07 20.18 -2.67
C PRO A 787 -17.37 20.56 -1.96
N ARG A 788 -18.09 19.56 -1.46
CA ARG A 788 -19.33 19.74 -0.70
C ARG A 788 -19.06 19.82 0.80
N ILE A 789 -18.17 20.74 1.18
CA ILE A 789 -17.71 20.99 2.56
C ILE A 789 -18.08 22.41 3.00
N GLU A 790 -18.20 22.60 4.32
CA GLU A 790 -18.44 23.92 4.93
C GLU A 790 -17.14 24.42 5.58
N LYS A 791 -16.17 24.88 4.76
CA LYS A 791 -14.91 25.48 5.24
C LYS A 791 -14.57 26.72 4.40
N ASP A 792 -14.39 27.87 5.02
CA ASP A 792 -13.95 29.13 4.36
C ASP A 792 -12.48 29.07 3.91
N ASN A 793 -11.69 28.20 4.52
CA ASN A 793 -10.31 27.95 4.18
C ASN A 793 -10.13 26.42 4.06
N PHE A 794 -10.01 25.95 2.84
CA PHE A 794 -9.86 24.53 2.53
C PHE A 794 -8.62 24.32 1.69
N ARG A 795 -7.83 23.34 2.05
CA ARG A 795 -6.60 22.97 1.35
C ARG A 795 -6.43 21.46 1.36
N LEU A 796 -6.27 20.89 0.18
CA LEU A 796 -6.10 19.43 0.04
C LEU A 796 -5.13 19.10 -1.09
N PHE A 797 -4.17 18.24 -0.78
CA PHE A 797 -3.29 17.59 -1.74
C PHE A 797 -4.09 16.59 -2.59
N PHE A 798 -3.77 16.49 -3.88
CA PHE A 798 -4.28 15.44 -4.76
C PHE A 798 -3.28 15.08 -5.83
N SER A 799 -3.49 13.93 -6.46
CA SER A 799 -2.73 13.47 -7.61
C SER A 799 -3.64 13.26 -8.81
N TYR A 800 -3.09 13.41 -9.98
CA TYR A 800 -3.75 13.22 -11.26
C TYR A 800 -2.82 12.49 -12.23
N GLY A 801 -3.30 12.08 -13.40
CA GLY A 801 -2.57 11.21 -14.31
C GLY A 801 -1.14 11.62 -14.69
N ASN A 802 -0.75 12.90 -14.54
CA ASN A 802 0.57 13.43 -14.94
C ASN A 802 1.31 14.18 -13.84
N GLY A 803 0.90 14.06 -12.59
CA GLY A 803 1.57 14.74 -11.49
C GLY A 803 0.75 14.91 -10.23
N THR A 804 1.21 15.77 -9.34
CA THR A 804 0.54 16.10 -8.08
C THR A 804 0.25 17.57 -7.99
N ALA A 805 -0.82 17.93 -7.28
CA ALA A 805 -1.23 19.31 -7.10
C ALA A 805 -1.89 19.52 -5.72
N ARG A 806 -2.16 20.77 -5.40
CA ARG A 806 -2.90 21.20 -4.22
C ARG A 806 -4.07 22.06 -4.64
N PHE A 807 -5.25 21.73 -4.16
CA PHE A 807 -6.44 22.55 -4.32
C PHE A 807 -6.64 23.42 -3.09
N ASN A 808 -6.94 24.69 -3.30
CA ASN A 808 -7.17 25.63 -2.21
C ASN A 808 -8.45 26.45 -2.46
N ILE A 809 -9.21 26.67 -1.38
CA ILE A 809 -10.25 27.71 -1.28
C ILE A 809 -9.78 28.66 -0.18
N ASP A 810 -9.65 29.96 -0.48
CA ASP A 810 -9.37 30.99 0.49
C ASP A 810 -10.31 32.17 0.28
N LYS A 811 -11.29 32.31 1.18
CA LYS A 811 -12.33 33.34 1.15
C LYS A 811 -13.10 33.37 -0.19
N SER A 812 -12.55 34.07 -1.18
CA SER A 812 -13.20 34.31 -2.49
C SER A 812 -12.33 33.86 -3.68
N GLU A 813 -11.27 33.16 -3.41
CA GLU A 813 -10.34 32.64 -4.42
C GLU A 813 -10.30 31.13 -4.38
N ILE A 814 -10.40 30.50 -5.56
CA ILE A 814 -10.11 29.08 -5.75
C ILE A 814 -8.79 29.00 -6.50
N SER A 815 -7.87 28.15 -6.04
CA SER A 815 -6.63 27.92 -6.75
C SER A 815 -6.21 26.45 -6.80
N VAL A 816 -5.54 26.09 -7.88
CA VAL A 816 -4.85 24.81 -8.09
C VAL A 816 -3.38 25.10 -8.27
N GLU A 817 -2.54 24.64 -7.35
CA GLU A 817 -1.09 24.72 -7.40
C GLU A 817 -0.52 23.39 -7.86
N VAL A 818 0.16 23.37 -9.01
CA VAL A 818 0.84 22.16 -9.52
C VAL A 818 2.15 21.98 -8.77
N LEU A 819 2.27 20.88 -8.04
CA LEU A 819 3.45 20.58 -7.21
C LEU A 819 4.50 19.80 -7.99
N THR A 820 4.07 18.79 -8.78
CA THR A 820 4.95 18.02 -9.67
C THR A 820 4.25 17.72 -10.98
N GLY A 821 5.02 17.50 -12.04
CA GLY A 821 4.50 17.16 -13.36
C GLY A 821 3.89 18.34 -14.11
N SER A 822 2.90 18.07 -14.96
CA SER A 822 2.19 19.10 -15.73
C SER A 822 0.70 18.80 -15.82
N MET A 823 -0.12 19.83 -15.62
CA MET A 823 -1.58 19.75 -15.70
C MET A 823 -2.05 20.37 -17.02
N HIS A 824 -2.61 19.55 -17.90
CA HIS A 824 -3.19 19.96 -19.17
C HIS A 824 -4.67 20.22 -19.01
N ILE A 825 -5.09 21.47 -19.12
CA ILE A 825 -6.46 21.90 -18.77
C ILE A 825 -7.18 22.42 -20.02
N LYS A 826 -8.26 21.76 -20.39
CA LYS A 826 -9.23 22.18 -21.43
C LYS A 826 -10.39 22.95 -20.82
N SER A 827 -10.85 22.51 -19.65
CA SER A 827 -11.86 23.23 -18.87
C SER A 827 -11.66 23.03 -17.37
N LEU A 828 -12.17 23.98 -16.59
CA LEU A 828 -12.16 23.92 -15.13
C LEU A 828 -13.57 24.27 -14.63
N THR A 829 -14.20 23.34 -13.93
CA THR A 829 -15.52 23.52 -13.32
C THR A 829 -15.37 23.63 -11.81
N VAL A 830 -15.95 24.65 -11.20
CA VAL A 830 -15.91 24.91 -9.75
C VAL A 830 -17.26 25.40 -9.25
N PRO A 831 -17.63 25.17 -7.96
CA PRO A 831 -18.88 25.66 -7.38
C PRO A 831 -18.97 27.18 -7.37
N SER A 832 -20.13 27.69 -7.71
CA SER A 832 -20.40 29.14 -7.69
C SER A 832 -20.33 29.75 -6.29
N LYS A 833 -20.66 28.99 -5.24
CA LYS A 833 -20.72 29.45 -3.85
C LYS A 833 -19.39 29.96 -3.28
N TYR A 834 -18.25 29.52 -3.84
CA TYR A 834 -16.92 29.95 -3.41
C TYR A 834 -16.36 31.13 -4.22
N LEU A 835 -17.13 31.72 -5.12
CA LEU A 835 -16.71 32.82 -5.97
C LEU A 835 -17.53 34.04 -5.67
N SER A 836 -16.91 35.09 -5.09
CA SER A 836 -17.58 36.33 -4.67
C SER A 836 -17.99 37.23 -5.83
N HIS A 837 -17.39 37.08 -7.00
CA HIS A 837 -17.65 37.93 -8.17
C HIS A 837 -18.63 37.28 -9.15
N GLU A 838 -19.57 38.08 -9.69
CA GLU A 838 -20.48 37.63 -10.74
C GLU A 838 -19.74 37.21 -12.03
N LYS A 839 -18.60 37.85 -12.31
CA LYS A 839 -17.76 37.58 -13.49
C LYS A 839 -16.32 37.25 -13.06
N PRO A 840 -16.09 36.08 -12.47
CA PRO A 840 -14.76 35.68 -12.04
C PRO A 840 -13.82 35.51 -13.23
N VAL A 841 -12.53 35.73 -12.99
CA VAL A 841 -11.47 35.70 -14.00
C VAL A 841 -10.47 34.64 -13.63
N VAL A 842 -10.04 33.88 -14.62
CA VAL A 842 -8.98 32.85 -14.44
C VAL A 842 -7.60 33.46 -14.70
N TYR A 843 -6.66 33.10 -13.84
CA TYR A 843 -5.26 33.51 -13.93
C TYR A 843 -4.35 32.26 -13.95
N LEU A 844 -3.29 32.32 -14.74
CA LEU A 844 -2.17 31.38 -14.69
C LEU A 844 -0.90 32.14 -14.26
N ASN A 845 -0.33 31.80 -13.11
CA ASN A 845 0.82 32.49 -12.52
C ASN A 845 0.61 34.03 -12.45
N GLY A 846 -0.58 34.44 -12.01
CA GLY A 846 -0.98 35.84 -11.91
C GLY A 846 -1.30 36.55 -13.22
N LYS A 847 -1.14 35.90 -14.37
CA LYS A 847 -1.51 36.45 -15.69
C LYS A 847 -2.92 35.98 -16.07
N LYS A 848 -3.77 36.93 -16.47
CA LYS A 848 -5.14 36.67 -16.92
C LYS A 848 -5.15 35.75 -18.15
N VAL A 849 -5.97 34.70 -18.09
CA VAL A 849 -6.20 33.75 -19.19
C VAL A 849 -7.58 34.00 -19.81
N LYS A 850 -7.66 33.94 -21.14
CA LYS A 850 -8.95 34.06 -21.84
C LYS A 850 -9.73 32.76 -21.74
N THR A 851 -10.91 32.83 -21.13
CA THR A 851 -11.86 31.73 -21.00
C THR A 851 -13.25 32.15 -21.41
N LYS A 852 -14.07 31.18 -21.84
CA LYS A 852 -15.51 31.31 -21.94
C LYS A 852 -16.13 30.70 -20.69
N MET A 853 -16.83 31.48 -19.92
CA MET A 853 -17.57 31.00 -18.74
C MET A 853 -18.96 30.53 -19.17
N VAL A 854 -19.36 29.37 -18.67
CA VAL A 854 -20.70 28.79 -18.80
C VAL A 854 -21.23 28.49 -17.41
N LEU A 855 -22.44 28.92 -17.11
CA LEU A 855 -23.17 28.54 -15.89
C LEU A 855 -23.77 27.14 -16.11
N LYS A 856 -23.56 26.26 -15.18
CA LYS A 856 -24.11 24.91 -15.17
C LYS A 856 -24.60 24.63 -13.74
N ASP A 857 -25.89 24.74 -13.54
CA ASP A 857 -26.50 24.60 -12.23
C ASP A 857 -25.84 25.56 -11.21
N ASP A 858 -25.38 25.06 -10.08
CA ASP A 858 -24.66 25.83 -9.06
C ASP A 858 -23.15 25.94 -9.30
N ALA A 859 -22.67 25.56 -10.47
CA ALA A 859 -21.25 25.57 -10.83
C ALA A 859 -20.94 26.50 -12.01
N ARG A 860 -19.69 26.97 -12.07
CA ARG A 860 -19.16 27.77 -13.18
C ARG A 860 -18.07 26.96 -13.90
N MET A 861 -18.30 26.72 -15.20
CA MET A 861 -17.33 26.07 -16.07
C MET A 861 -16.58 27.14 -16.86
N PHE A 862 -15.26 27.09 -16.79
CA PHE A 862 -14.33 27.91 -17.57
C PHE A 862 -13.73 27.08 -18.70
N LEU A 863 -14.18 27.34 -19.92
CA LEU A 863 -13.63 26.71 -21.12
C LEU A 863 -12.44 27.53 -21.61
N PHE A 864 -11.30 26.95 -21.74
CA PHE A 864 -10.10 27.61 -22.27
C PHE A 864 -10.14 27.64 -23.79
N ASN A 865 -9.84 28.80 -24.39
CA ASN A 865 -9.81 28.95 -25.85
C ASN A 865 -8.75 28.04 -26.52
N GLN A 866 -7.70 27.76 -25.79
CA GLN A 866 -6.65 26.77 -26.09
C GLN A 866 -6.32 26.04 -24.79
N GLU A 867 -6.04 24.74 -24.88
CA GLU A 867 -5.57 23.96 -23.74
C GLU A 867 -4.37 24.66 -23.09
N ILE A 868 -4.41 24.85 -21.79
CA ILE A 868 -3.27 25.38 -21.02
C ILE A 868 -2.47 24.26 -20.38
N CYS A 869 -1.14 24.42 -20.36
CA CYS A 869 -0.24 23.53 -19.64
C CYS A 869 0.32 24.28 -18.43
N ALA A 870 -0.09 23.85 -17.23
CA ALA A 870 0.46 24.34 -15.97
C ALA A 870 1.54 23.36 -15.48
N GLY A 871 2.81 23.78 -15.53
CA GLY A 871 3.96 22.99 -15.10
C GLY A 871 4.24 23.11 -13.60
N ASN A 872 5.33 22.51 -13.13
CA ASN A 872 5.75 22.56 -11.72
C ASN A 872 5.74 24.01 -11.17
N ASN A 873 5.20 24.16 -9.97
CA ASN A 873 5.03 25.42 -9.24
C ASN A 873 4.11 26.45 -9.94
N SER A 874 3.35 26.02 -10.95
CA SER A 874 2.34 26.87 -11.55
C SER A 874 1.08 26.91 -10.71
N VAL A 875 0.47 28.09 -10.65
CA VAL A 875 -0.81 28.31 -9.95
C VAL A 875 -1.88 28.75 -10.95
N VAL A 876 -2.96 27.98 -11.04
CA VAL A 876 -4.19 28.38 -11.73
C VAL A 876 -5.14 28.90 -10.66
N SER A 877 -5.56 30.16 -10.74
CA SER A 877 -6.48 30.74 -9.77
C SER A 877 -7.69 31.39 -10.43
N ILE A 878 -8.81 31.40 -9.71
CA ILE A 878 -10.09 31.99 -10.11
C ILE A 878 -10.48 33.01 -9.04
N ARG A 879 -10.62 34.28 -9.47
CA ARG A 879 -10.93 35.39 -8.58
C ARG A 879 -12.17 36.15 -9.05
#